data_86b438e1af3b5bcb3683ead5c9f3b112
#
_entry.id   86b438e1af3b5bcb3683ead5c9f3b112
#
_cell.length_a   1.000
_cell.length_b   1.000
_cell.length_c   1.000
_cell.angle_alpha   90.00
_cell.angle_beta   90.00
_cell.angle_gamma   90.00
#
_symmetry.space_group_name_H-M   'P 1'
#
loop_
_entity.id
_entity.type
_entity.pdbx_description
1 polymer ?
#
loop_
_entity_poly.entity_id
_entity_poly.type
_entity_poly.pdbx_seq_one_letter_code
_entity_poly.pdbx_strand_id
1 'polypeptide(L)'
;MKVYNSHDIKNIALLGNDRSGKTTLTECLLYHAGALQRRGRITQKNTVSDYFPVEQEYGYSVFSTAFHVEWKGKKLNLIDCPGSDDFVGAAMTALNVTDTALLLLNGAFGVEVGTQNHFRYTEKLGKPVIFLVNQLDHENCDYELILDDLRNVYGPKVVPVQYPLATGPAFNSLIDVILMKKLTWKEEGGEPLVEDIPAEELEKAQAMHKALVEAAAENDESLMEKFFETEQLTEDEMREGIRKGLVTRSIFPVFCVCAGKDMGVGRLMEFLGNVVPFVDEMPKVHNTRGEEVSPDEKGPTSVYFFKTGVEPHIGEVQYFKVMSGVVHEGDDLTNADRGSKERMAQLFVCSGANREKVEQLSAGDIGCTVKLKDVRTGNTLNGKQCEHRFNFIKYPNSKFTRAIRAVNEADTEKMMAALTRLRQEDPTWVVEQSKELRQILVHGQGEFHLRTLKWILENIDKIKVEFSEQRIPYRETITKPARADYRHKKQSGGAGQFGEVHLIVEPYFEGMPEPTLFKFGNQEIRITPRGKEEVNLEWGGKLVFINSVVGGAIDTRFMPAILKGVMSRMEQGPLTGSYARDVRVIVYDGKMHPVDSNEVSFMLAGRNAFSAAFREAGPKILEPIYDVEVFVPSEKMGDVMSDLQGRRGMIVGMTSENGYEKLQAKVPLSEMSSYATTLSSLTGGRASFIMKFASYELVPGDLQQKLIAEHTQHDEE
;
A
#
# COMPACT_ATOMS: atom_id res chain seq x y z
N MET A 1 -10.96 -21.75 26.57
CA MET A 1 -11.72 -21.84 25.29
C MET A 1 -11.73 -23.29 24.78
N LYS A 2 -12.83 -23.74 24.12
CA LYS A 2 -12.91 -25.03 23.43
C LYS A 2 -11.95 -25.05 22.24
N VAL A 3 -11.40 -26.22 21.88
CA VAL A 3 -10.66 -26.41 20.62
C VAL A 3 -11.66 -26.53 19.48
N TYR A 4 -11.44 -25.77 18.41
CA TYR A 4 -12.26 -25.77 17.20
C TYR A 4 -11.46 -26.35 16.03
N ASN A 5 -12.15 -27.03 15.13
CA ASN A 5 -11.56 -27.58 13.91
C ASN A 5 -11.94 -26.67 12.70
N SER A 6 -11.31 -26.87 11.56
CA SER A 6 -11.51 -26.04 10.36
C SER A 6 -12.99 -25.95 9.91
N HIS A 7 -13.78 -27.01 10.09
CA HIS A 7 -15.21 -27.03 9.79
C HIS A 7 -16.12 -26.40 10.87
N ASP A 8 -15.55 -25.88 11.96
CA ASP A 8 -16.24 -25.11 12.98
C ASP A 8 -15.81 -23.62 12.98
N ILE A 9 -14.82 -23.26 12.15
CA ILE A 9 -14.22 -21.91 12.12
C ILE A 9 -14.69 -21.12 10.91
N LYS A 10 -15.00 -19.85 11.12
CA LYS A 10 -15.35 -18.88 10.08
C LYS A 10 -14.52 -17.60 10.29
N ASN A 11 -13.92 -17.09 9.23
CA ASN A 11 -13.09 -15.88 9.28
C ASN A 11 -13.75 -14.77 8.46
N ILE A 12 -14.07 -13.66 9.10
CA ILE A 12 -14.88 -12.59 8.52
C ILE A 12 -14.15 -11.24 8.69
N ALA A 13 -13.99 -10.51 7.59
CA ALA A 13 -13.53 -9.12 7.61
C ALA A 13 -14.73 -8.17 7.59
N LEU A 14 -14.75 -7.17 8.47
CA LEU A 14 -15.71 -6.07 8.43
C LEU A 14 -15.09 -4.93 7.64
N LEU A 15 -15.67 -4.62 6.51
CA LEU A 15 -15.24 -3.61 5.56
C LEU A 15 -16.35 -2.58 5.30
N GLY A 16 -16.03 -1.50 4.67
CA GLY A 16 -16.99 -0.45 4.31
C GLY A 16 -16.33 0.93 4.41
N ASN A 17 -16.99 1.92 3.86
CA ASN A 17 -16.51 3.29 3.89
C ASN A 17 -16.35 3.80 5.32
N ASP A 18 -15.65 4.91 5.49
CA ASP A 18 -15.57 5.57 6.78
C ASP A 18 -16.97 5.92 7.30
N ARG A 19 -17.19 5.83 8.62
CA ARG A 19 -18.47 6.06 9.30
C ARG A 19 -19.64 5.16 8.87
N SER A 20 -19.40 4.04 8.21
CA SER A 20 -20.46 3.05 7.92
C SER A 20 -20.92 2.26 9.16
N GLY A 21 -20.23 2.42 10.30
CA GLY A 21 -20.60 1.82 11.58
C GLY A 21 -20.00 0.46 11.87
N LYS A 22 -18.88 0.10 11.25
CA LYS A 22 -18.15 -1.17 11.45
C LYS A 22 -17.84 -1.45 12.92
N THR A 23 -17.17 -0.51 13.59
CA THR A 23 -16.80 -0.63 15.00
C THR A 23 -18.02 -0.75 15.91
N THR A 24 -19.10 0.00 15.64
CA THR A 24 -20.36 -0.13 16.36
C THR A 24 -20.99 -1.50 16.17
N LEU A 25 -20.95 -2.03 14.94
CA LEU A 25 -21.43 -3.38 14.66
C LEU A 25 -20.57 -4.44 15.38
N THR A 26 -19.26 -4.27 15.41
CA THR A 26 -18.35 -5.15 16.15
C THR A 26 -18.73 -5.23 17.64
N GLU A 27 -18.97 -4.09 18.26
CA GLU A 27 -19.44 -4.03 19.66
C GLU A 27 -20.76 -4.81 19.88
N CYS A 28 -21.70 -4.69 18.94
CA CYS A 28 -22.96 -5.42 19.00
C CYS A 28 -22.77 -6.94 18.81
N LEU A 29 -21.96 -7.36 17.84
CA LEU A 29 -21.68 -8.78 17.60
C LEU A 29 -21.02 -9.43 18.82
N LEU A 30 -20.06 -8.75 19.44
CA LEU A 30 -19.41 -9.20 20.68
C LEU A 30 -20.37 -9.27 21.86
N TYR A 31 -21.30 -8.30 21.95
CA TYR A 31 -22.34 -8.29 22.98
C TYR A 31 -23.32 -9.45 22.82
N HIS A 32 -23.85 -9.69 21.61
CA HIS A 32 -24.75 -10.82 21.32
C HIS A 32 -24.11 -12.19 21.54
N ALA A 33 -22.79 -12.28 21.31
CA ALA A 33 -22.02 -13.50 21.59
C ALA A 33 -21.72 -13.69 23.10
N GLY A 34 -22.08 -12.73 23.96
CA GLY A 34 -21.78 -12.78 25.38
C GLY A 34 -20.33 -12.46 25.73
N ALA A 35 -19.51 -12.04 24.77
CA ALA A 35 -18.13 -11.65 24.99
C ALA A 35 -18.01 -10.28 25.71
N LEU A 36 -19.02 -9.44 25.60
CA LEU A 36 -19.14 -8.17 26.31
C LEU A 36 -20.40 -8.13 27.18
N GLN A 37 -20.28 -7.57 28.36
CA GLN A 37 -21.42 -7.30 29.24
C GLN A 37 -22.14 -6.01 28.86
N ARG A 38 -21.45 -5.08 28.23
CA ARG A 38 -21.94 -3.78 27.79
C ARG A 38 -21.20 -3.33 26.54
N ARG A 39 -21.92 -2.77 25.58
CA ARG A 39 -21.36 -2.19 24.36
C ARG A 39 -20.62 -0.88 24.65
N GLY A 40 -19.42 -0.72 24.10
CA GLY A 40 -18.70 0.55 24.06
C GLY A 40 -19.32 1.53 23.06
N ARG A 41 -18.89 2.78 23.11
CA ARG A 41 -19.26 3.85 22.17
C ARG A 41 -18.04 4.62 21.73
N ILE A 42 -17.92 4.92 20.43
CA ILE A 42 -16.82 5.70 19.88
C ILE A 42 -16.71 7.07 20.57
N THR A 43 -17.86 7.73 20.79
CA THR A 43 -17.91 9.04 21.47
C THR A 43 -17.44 9.01 22.92
N GLN A 44 -17.48 7.84 23.56
CA GLN A 44 -16.98 7.62 24.92
C GLN A 44 -15.54 7.09 24.94
N LYS A 45 -14.93 6.88 23.77
CA LYS A 45 -13.56 6.34 23.60
C LYS A 45 -13.33 5.01 24.37
N ASN A 46 -14.35 4.15 24.43
CA ASN A 46 -14.35 2.92 25.20
C ASN A 46 -14.75 1.68 24.41
N THR A 47 -14.66 1.73 23.07
CA THR A 47 -14.84 0.55 22.23
C THR A 47 -13.64 -0.38 22.35
N VAL A 48 -13.86 -1.68 22.21
CA VAL A 48 -12.79 -2.69 22.27
C VAL A 48 -11.95 -2.73 21.00
N SER A 49 -12.45 -2.18 19.89
CA SER A 49 -11.75 -2.11 18.60
C SER A 49 -10.74 -0.97 18.57
N ASP A 50 -11.20 0.24 18.88
CA ASP A 50 -10.38 1.46 18.79
C ASP A 50 -9.70 1.74 20.15
N TYR A 51 -8.77 0.88 20.54
CA TYR A 51 -8.10 0.98 21.84
C TYR A 51 -6.72 1.68 21.78
N PHE A 52 -6.19 1.90 20.59
CA PHE A 52 -4.95 2.66 20.45
C PHE A 52 -5.17 4.16 20.69
N PRO A 53 -4.23 4.86 21.35
CA PRO A 53 -4.37 6.28 21.65
C PRO A 53 -4.67 7.17 20.45
N VAL A 54 -4.08 6.86 19.28
CA VAL A 54 -4.31 7.61 18.04
C VAL A 54 -5.75 7.46 17.55
N GLU A 55 -6.35 6.28 17.67
CA GLU A 55 -7.73 6.02 17.27
C GLU A 55 -8.72 6.74 18.19
N GLN A 56 -8.44 6.72 19.49
CA GLN A 56 -9.23 7.46 20.48
C GLN A 56 -9.14 8.98 20.30
N GLU A 57 -7.98 9.49 19.87
CA GLU A 57 -7.80 10.91 19.58
C GLU A 57 -8.55 11.33 18.32
N TYR A 58 -8.49 10.53 17.28
CA TYR A 58 -9.13 10.83 16.00
C TYR A 58 -10.63 10.49 15.97
N GLY A 59 -11.07 9.54 16.80
CA GLY A 59 -12.44 9.05 16.81
C GLY A 59 -12.77 8.13 15.63
N TYR A 60 -11.77 7.49 15.03
CA TYR A 60 -11.93 6.43 14.01
C TYR A 60 -10.73 5.51 13.93
N SER A 61 -10.98 4.32 13.37
CA SER A 61 -10.02 3.23 13.29
C SER A 61 -8.87 3.57 12.34
N VAL A 62 -7.66 3.26 12.78
CA VAL A 62 -6.40 3.37 12.04
C VAL A 62 -5.85 1.99 11.74
N PHE A 63 -5.96 1.08 12.69
CA PHE A 63 -5.49 -0.30 12.58
C PHE A 63 -6.66 -1.28 12.45
N SER A 64 -6.41 -2.43 11.84
CA SER A 64 -7.36 -3.54 11.93
C SER A 64 -7.28 -4.19 13.30
N THR A 65 -8.42 -4.59 13.85
CA THR A 65 -8.49 -5.24 15.17
C THR A 65 -9.16 -6.61 15.06
N ALA A 66 -8.49 -7.62 15.61
CA ALA A 66 -8.96 -9.00 15.58
C ALA A 66 -9.76 -9.35 16.83
N PHE A 67 -10.85 -10.06 16.62
CA PHE A 67 -11.75 -10.58 17.64
C PHE A 67 -12.08 -12.03 17.36
N HIS A 68 -12.50 -12.74 18.38
CA HIS A 68 -13.17 -14.02 18.25
C HIS A 68 -14.47 -14.03 19.02
N VAL A 69 -15.44 -14.76 18.53
CA VAL A 69 -16.69 -15.04 19.23
C VAL A 69 -17.02 -16.54 19.12
N GLU A 70 -17.55 -17.11 20.19
CA GLU A 70 -18.10 -18.45 20.21
C GLU A 70 -19.62 -18.35 20.06
N TRP A 71 -20.19 -18.98 19.04
CA TRP A 71 -21.60 -18.93 18.74
C TRP A 71 -22.17 -20.32 18.40
N LYS A 72 -23.05 -20.85 19.25
CA LYS A 72 -23.73 -22.15 19.03
C LYS A 72 -22.74 -23.27 18.58
N GLY A 73 -21.61 -23.37 19.27
CA GLY A 73 -20.60 -24.39 19.02
C GLY A 73 -19.64 -24.11 17.86
N LYS A 74 -19.71 -22.97 17.23
CA LYS A 74 -18.83 -22.48 16.15
C LYS A 74 -17.97 -21.32 16.65
N LYS A 75 -16.82 -21.13 16.02
CA LYS A 75 -15.92 -20.00 16.27
C LYS A 75 -15.93 -19.05 15.07
N LEU A 76 -16.24 -17.80 15.29
CA LEU A 76 -16.14 -16.74 14.30
C LEU A 76 -14.97 -15.84 14.67
N ASN A 77 -13.96 -15.77 13.81
CA ASN A 77 -12.92 -14.77 13.89
C ASN A 77 -13.38 -13.55 13.07
N LEU A 78 -13.39 -12.39 13.71
CA LEU A 78 -13.81 -11.12 13.13
C LEU A 78 -12.62 -10.19 13.07
N ILE A 79 -12.43 -9.50 11.95
CA ILE A 79 -11.42 -8.44 11.84
C ILE A 79 -12.14 -7.15 11.46
N ASP A 80 -12.18 -6.20 12.40
CA ASP A 80 -12.67 -4.84 12.17
C ASP A 80 -11.59 -4.03 11.48
N CYS A 81 -11.91 -3.45 10.32
CA CYS A 81 -10.96 -2.74 9.47
C CYS A 81 -11.25 -1.23 9.41
N PRO A 82 -10.21 -0.39 9.28
CA PRO A 82 -10.38 1.02 8.96
C PRO A 82 -11.20 1.22 7.69
N GLY A 83 -12.01 2.26 7.64
CA GLY A 83 -12.84 2.59 6.47
C GLY A 83 -12.19 3.55 5.49
N SER A 84 -11.16 4.27 5.91
CA SER A 84 -10.44 5.23 5.06
C SER A 84 -9.48 4.54 4.12
N ASP A 85 -9.44 4.97 2.84
CA ASP A 85 -8.47 4.49 1.85
C ASP A 85 -7.01 4.75 2.24
N ASP A 86 -6.76 5.70 3.13
CA ASP A 86 -5.43 5.97 3.66
C ASP A 86 -4.87 4.78 4.47
N PHE A 87 -5.75 3.93 5.02
CA PHE A 87 -5.41 2.73 5.78
C PHE A 87 -5.78 1.43 5.03
N VAL A 88 -5.84 1.47 3.73
CA VAL A 88 -6.17 0.31 2.87
C VAL A 88 -5.29 -0.91 3.13
N GLY A 89 -4.06 -0.72 3.59
CA GLY A 89 -3.16 -1.80 3.98
C GLY A 89 -3.76 -2.73 5.03
N ALA A 90 -4.47 -2.18 6.02
CA ALA A 90 -5.15 -2.96 7.04
C ALA A 90 -6.29 -3.81 6.47
N ALA A 91 -7.11 -3.25 5.56
CA ALA A 91 -8.18 -3.98 4.87
C ALA A 91 -7.62 -5.09 3.97
N MET A 92 -6.55 -4.81 3.23
CA MET A 92 -5.87 -5.82 2.39
C MET A 92 -5.30 -6.96 3.22
N THR A 93 -4.69 -6.65 4.37
CA THR A 93 -4.18 -7.64 5.30
C THR A 93 -5.31 -8.53 5.83
N ALA A 94 -6.41 -7.94 6.28
CA ALA A 94 -7.58 -8.68 6.76
C ALA A 94 -8.17 -9.59 5.67
N LEU A 95 -8.38 -9.11 4.46
CA LEU A 95 -8.91 -9.88 3.34
C LEU A 95 -8.03 -11.05 2.93
N ASN A 96 -6.70 -10.95 3.09
CA ASN A 96 -5.81 -12.07 2.77
C ASN A 96 -5.91 -13.23 3.77
N VAL A 97 -6.33 -12.98 5.00
CA VAL A 97 -6.40 -14.02 6.05
C VAL A 97 -7.82 -14.41 6.43
N THR A 98 -8.81 -13.63 6.06
CA THR A 98 -10.23 -13.96 6.23
C THR A 98 -10.82 -14.62 4.98
N ASP A 99 -11.98 -15.23 5.14
CA ASP A 99 -12.60 -16.04 4.10
C ASP A 99 -13.84 -15.34 3.51
N THR A 100 -14.52 -14.48 4.28
CA THR A 100 -15.72 -13.74 3.87
C THR A 100 -15.59 -12.27 4.23
N ALA A 101 -16.08 -11.40 3.39
CA ALA A 101 -16.17 -9.96 3.62
C ALA A 101 -17.61 -9.55 3.95
N LEU A 102 -17.79 -8.89 5.07
CA LEU A 102 -19.04 -8.19 5.43
C LEU A 102 -18.85 -6.71 5.09
N LEU A 103 -19.48 -6.25 4.02
CA LEU A 103 -19.31 -4.91 3.47
C LEU A 103 -20.46 -4.00 3.88
N LEU A 104 -20.17 -3.09 4.83
CA LEU A 104 -21.14 -2.18 5.42
C LEU A 104 -21.34 -0.95 4.54
N LEU A 105 -22.61 -0.59 4.35
CA LEU A 105 -23.06 0.65 3.73
C LEU A 105 -23.72 1.56 4.78
N ASN A 106 -23.47 2.85 4.66
CA ASN A 106 -24.17 3.85 5.44
C ASN A 106 -25.54 4.12 4.83
N GLY A 107 -26.60 3.96 5.60
CA GLY A 107 -27.98 4.17 5.13
C GLY A 107 -28.29 5.56 4.59
N ALA A 108 -27.51 6.57 4.98
CA ALA A 108 -27.66 7.93 4.47
C ALA A 108 -27.00 8.16 3.09
N PHE A 109 -25.96 7.37 2.76
CA PHE A 109 -25.09 7.64 1.60
C PHE A 109 -25.07 6.49 0.57
N GLY A 110 -25.51 5.29 0.95
CA GLY A 110 -25.57 4.12 0.05
C GLY A 110 -24.20 3.65 -0.40
N VAL A 111 -24.03 3.48 -1.71
CA VAL A 111 -22.79 2.98 -2.33
C VAL A 111 -21.77 4.13 -2.46
N GLU A 112 -20.85 4.20 -1.52
CA GLU A 112 -19.77 5.19 -1.48
C GLU A 112 -18.50 4.67 -2.16
N VAL A 113 -17.54 5.55 -2.38
CA VAL A 113 -16.24 5.22 -3.00
C VAL A 113 -15.49 4.15 -2.22
N GLY A 114 -15.42 4.25 -0.90
CA GLY A 114 -14.77 3.24 -0.05
C GLY A 114 -15.45 1.87 -0.19
N THR A 115 -16.77 1.84 -0.37
CA THR A 115 -17.53 0.59 -0.66
C THR A 115 -17.05 -0.03 -1.97
N GLN A 116 -16.95 0.77 -3.04
CA GLN A 116 -16.49 0.29 -4.35
C GLN A 116 -15.03 -0.17 -4.31
N ASN A 117 -14.16 0.56 -3.62
CA ASN A 117 -12.76 0.19 -3.47
C ASN A 117 -12.60 -1.14 -2.71
N HIS A 118 -13.28 -1.30 -1.58
CA HIS A 118 -13.25 -2.55 -0.84
C HIS A 118 -13.83 -3.72 -1.64
N PHE A 119 -14.91 -3.52 -2.37
CA PHE A 119 -15.47 -4.57 -3.22
C PHE A 119 -14.47 -5.02 -4.31
N ARG A 120 -13.77 -4.10 -4.98
CA ARG A 120 -12.71 -4.44 -5.96
C ARG A 120 -11.60 -5.31 -5.35
N TYR A 121 -11.22 -5.07 -4.10
CA TYR A 121 -10.24 -5.92 -3.41
C TYR A 121 -10.81 -7.31 -3.14
N THR A 122 -12.08 -7.42 -2.73
CA THR A 122 -12.73 -8.74 -2.54
C THR A 122 -12.82 -9.50 -3.86
N GLU A 123 -13.10 -8.81 -4.97
CA GLU A 123 -13.16 -9.39 -6.30
C GLU A 123 -11.80 -9.93 -6.75
N LYS A 124 -10.76 -9.11 -6.60
CA LYS A 124 -9.37 -9.51 -6.92
C LYS A 124 -8.89 -10.73 -6.13
N LEU A 125 -9.35 -10.88 -4.90
CA LEU A 125 -8.98 -11.99 -4.01
C LEU A 125 -10.00 -13.15 -4.01
N GLY A 126 -11.07 -13.06 -4.83
CA GLY A 126 -12.10 -14.08 -4.94
C GLY A 126 -12.90 -14.29 -3.64
N LYS A 127 -13.04 -13.28 -2.78
CA LYS A 127 -13.70 -13.44 -1.47
C LYS A 127 -15.22 -13.30 -1.59
N PRO A 128 -16.02 -14.17 -0.92
CA PRO A 128 -17.44 -13.97 -0.67
C PRO A 128 -17.75 -12.60 -0.09
N VAL A 129 -18.86 -11.99 -0.52
CA VAL A 129 -19.30 -10.69 -0.03
C VAL A 129 -20.74 -10.75 0.45
N ILE A 130 -20.99 -10.19 1.63
CA ILE A 130 -22.32 -9.92 2.17
C ILE A 130 -22.43 -8.40 2.33
N PHE A 131 -23.41 -7.79 1.70
CA PHE A 131 -23.73 -6.39 1.89
C PHE A 131 -24.58 -6.19 3.14
N LEU A 132 -24.31 -5.14 3.88
CA LEU A 132 -25.04 -4.80 5.08
C LEU A 132 -25.41 -3.32 5.06
N VAL A 133 -26.68 -3.00 4.87
CA VAL A 133 -27.19 -1.63 4.99
C VAL A 133 -27.41 -1.34 6.47
N ASN A 134 -26.58 -0.45 7.01
CA ASN A 134 -26.59 -0.03 8.41
C ASN A 134 -27.13 1.40 8.55
N GLN A 135 -27.46 1.81 9.77
CA GLN A 135 -28.01 3.15 10.05
C GLN A 135 -29.35 3.40 9.32
N LEU A 136 -30.22 2.39 9.31
CA LEU A 136 -31.56 2.49 8.73
C LEU A 136 -32.46 3.52 9.41
N ASP A 137 -32.10 3.95 10.62
CA ASP A 137 -32.75 5.00 11.41
C ASP A 137 -32.33 6.42 11.02
N HIS A 138 -31.40 6.59 10.07
CA HIS A 138 -31.01 7.90 9.61
C HIS A 138 -32.12 8.55 8.75
N GLU A 139 -32.40 9.83 8.99
CA GLU A 139 -33.48 10.57 8.33
C GLU A 139 -33.40 10.58 6.78
N ASN A 140 -32.18 10.50 6.24
CA ASN A 140 -31.95 10.48 4.79
C ASN A 140 -31.81 9.05 4.23
N CYS A 141 -32.17 8.02 4.98
CA CYS A 141 -32.06 6.64 4.50
C CYS A 141 -33.19 6.32 3.54
N ASP A 142 -32.83 5.94 2.31
CA ASP A 142 -33.73 5.38 1.29
C ASP A 142 -33.22 3.99 0.89
N TYR A 143 -33.81 2.96 1.47
CA TYR A 143 -33.36 1.58 1.26
C TYR A 143 -33.56 1.11 -0.19
N GLU A 144 -34.66 1.48 -0.84
CA GLU A 144 -34.94 1.06 -2.21
C GLU A 144 -33.92 1.65 -3.19
N LEU A 145 -33.60 2.92 -3.03
CA LEU A 145 -32.55 3.59 -3.81
C LEU A 145 -31.19 2.92 -3.59
N ILE A 146 -30.83 2.59 -2.35
CA ILE A 146 -29.57 1.90 -2.03
C ILE A 146 -29.53 0.52 -2.70
N LEU A 147 -30.62 -0.22 -2.68
CA LEU A 147 -30.72 -1.54 -3.32
C LEU A 147 -30.58 -1.45 -4.84
N ASP A 148 -31.19 -0.45 -5.45
CA ASP A 148 -31.07 -0.19 -6.88
C ASP A 148 -29.64 0.21 -7.25
N ASP A 149 -28.97 1.06 -6.46
CA ASP A 149 -27.57 1.41 -6.64
C ASP A 149 -26.65 0.20 -6.53
N LEU A 150 -26.87 -0.67 -5.54
CA LEU A 150 -26.14 -1.93 -5.41
C LEU A 150 -26.29 -2.81 -6.64
N ARG A 151 -27.50 -2.95 -7.17
CA ARG A 151 -27.78 -3.74 -8.39
C ARG A 151 -27.18 -3.11 -9.64
N ASN A 152 -27.22 -1.79 -9.76
CA ASN A 152 -26.62 -1.07 -10.88
C ASN A 152 -25.10 -1.21 -10.90
N VAL A 153 -24.44 -1.19 -9.74
CA VAL A 153 -22.97 -1.28 -9.63
C VAL A 153 -22.46 -2.71 -9.66
N TYR A 154 -23.14 -3.65 -8.97
CA TYR A 154 -22.64 -5.02 -8.76
C TYR A 154 -23.46 -6.11 -9.48
N GLY A 155 -24.51 -5.71 -10.18
CA GLY A 155 -25.31 -6.58 -11.04
C GLY A 155 -26.40 -7.40 -10.33
N PRO A 156 -27.02 -8.36 -11.05
CA PRO A 156 -28.16 -9.11 -10.58
C PRO A 156 -27.85 -10.12 -9.47
N LYS A 157 -26.59 -10.35 -9.18
CA LYS A 157 -26.14 -11.20 -8.05
C LYS A 157 -26.46 -10.60 -6.68
N VAL A 158 -26.83 -9.33 -6.62
CA VAL A 158 -27.26 -8.64 -5.40
C VAL A 158 -28.69 -9.06 -5.08
N VAL A 159 -28.84 -9.84 -4.01
CA VAL A 159 -30.11 -10.44 -3.61
C VAL A 159 -30.45 -10.01 -2.18
N PRO A 160 -31.51 -9.23 -1.96
CA PRO A 160 -31.92 -8.86 -0.62
C PRO A 160 -32.50 -10.06 0.13
N VAL A 161 -32.03 -10.26 1.36
CA VAL A 161 -32.51 -11.28 2.29
C VAL A 161 -33.39 -10.68 3.38
N GLN A 162 -33.41 -9.35 3.48
CA GLN A 162 -34.25 -8.57 4.36
C GLN A 162 -34.58 -7.23 3.72
N TYR A 163 -35.69 -6.61 4.12
CA TYR A 163 -35.98 -5.22 3.82
C TYR A 163 -36.73 -4.53 4.96
N PRO A 164 -36.50 -3.22 5.22
CA PRO A 164 -37.19 -2.49 6.27
C PRO A 164 -38.60 -2.10 5.84
N LEU A 165 -39.55 -2.07 6.79
CA LEU A 165 -40.90 -1.54 6.53
C LEU A 165 -40.96 -0.02 6.53
N ALA A 166 -40.06 0.62 7.28
CA ALA A 166 -39.87 2.05 7.29
C ALA A 166 -38.40 2.35 7.51
N THR A 167 -37.91 3.48 7.01
CA THR A 167 -36.58 4.01 7.26
C THR A 167 -36.65 5.34 8.03
N GLY A 168 -35.50 5.85 8.47
CA GLY A 168 -35.45 7.06 9.27
C GLY A 168 -35.78 6.82 10.73
N PRO A 169 -36.13 7.88 11.48
CA PRO A 169 -36.43 7.80 12.92
C PRO A 169 -37.52 6.79 13.31
N ALA A 170 -38.39 6.43 12.34
CA ALA A 170 -39.47 5.45 12.53
C ALA A 170 -39.01 3.99 12.35
N PHE A 171 -37.75 3.73 11.98
CA PHE A 171 -37.25 2.38 11.82
C PHE A 171 -37.34 1.57 13.11
N ASN A 172 -38.11 0.51 13.10
CA ASN A 172 -38.25 -0.44 14.20
C ASN A 172 -38.60 -1.86 13.73
N SER A 173 -38.81 -2.09 12.44
CA SER A 173 -39.22 -3.39 11.91
C SER A 173 -38.69 -3.65 10.50
N LEU A 174 -38.50 -4.93 10.22
CA LEU A 174 -38.10 -5.42 8.91
C LEU A 174 -38.80 -6.73 8.57
N ILE A 175 -38.84 -7.07 7.30
CA ILE A 175 -39.26 -8.38 6.80
C ILE A 175 -38.01 -9.22 6.56
N ASP A 176 -37.95 -10.41 7.13
CA ASP A 176 -36.93 -11.44 6.83
C ASP A 176 -37.47 -12.36 5.76
N VAL A 177 -36.84 -12.29 4.58
CA VAL A 177 -37.27 -13.02 3.39
C VAL A 177 -36.92 -14.50 3.46
N ILE A 178 -35.92 -14.87 4.26
CA ILE A 178 -35.57 -16.29 4.48
C ILE A 178 -36.64 -16.94 5.38
N LEU A 179 -36.97 -16.31 6.49
CA LEU A 179 -37.94 -16.84 7.46
C LEU A 179 -39.38 -16.60 7.06
N MET A 180 -39.64 -15.70 6.12
CA MET A 180 -40.98 -15.21 5.78
C MET A 180 -41.74 -14.72 7.03
N LYS A 181 -41.06 -13.87 7.82
CA LYS A 181 -41.62 -13.28 9.05
C LYS A 181 -41.28 -11.80 9.11
N LYS A 182 -42.10 -11.06 9.84
CA LYS A 182 -41.84 -9.70 10.26
C LYS A 182 -41.14 -9.72 11.62
N LEU A 183 -40.07 -8.96 11.74
CA LEU A 183 -39.33 -8.76 12.98
C LEU A 183 -39.54 -7.31 13.45
N THR A 184 -40.03 -7.14 14.69
CA THR A 184 -40.35 -5.82 15.24
C THR A 184 -39.67 -5.64 16.58
N TRP A 185 -38.92 -4.55 16.76
CA TRP A 185 -38.30 -4.16 18.04
C TRP A 185 -39.14 -3.12 18.76
N LYS A 186 -39.44 -3.36 20.01
CA LYS A 186 -40.15 -2.43 20.90
C LYS A 186 -39.22 -1.43 21.56
N GLU A 187 -37.97 -1.84 21.79
CA GLU A 187 -36.95 -1.06 22.45
C GLU A 187 -35.57 -1.35 21.85
N GLU A 188 -34.61 -0.47 22.08
CA GLU A 188 -33.25 -0.64 21.62
C GLU A 188 -32.59 -1.85 22.33
N GLY A 189 -31.90 -2.71 21.57
CA GLY A 189 -31.16 -3.87 22.07
C GLY A 189 -32.02 -5.03 22.59
N GLY A 190 -33.34 -4.97 22.38
CA GLY A 190 -34.25 -6.06 22.75
C GLY A 190 -34.34 -7.16 21.69
N GLU A 191 -34.88 -8.33 22.12
CA GLU A 191 -35.24 -9.38 21.18
C GLU A 191 -36.42 -8.93 20.32
N PRO A 192 -36.45 -9.22 19.01
CA PRO A 192 -37.55 -8.84 18.15
C PRO A 192 -38.80 -9.70 18.43
N LEU A 193 -39.97 -9.09 18.33
CA LEU A 193 -41.20 -9.83 18.16
C LEU A 193 -41.23 -10.43 16.76
N VAL A 194 -41.48 -11.72 16.68
CA VAL A 194 -41.65 -12.45 15.41
C VAL A 194 -43.12 -12.51 15.11
N GLU A 195 -43.53 -11.86 14.03
CA GLU A 195 -44.95 -11.72 13.62
C GLU A 195 -45.14 -12.22 12.19
N ASP A 196 -46.40 -12.47 11.82
CA ASP A 196 -46.70 -12.74 10.43
C ASP A 196 -46.57 -11.47 9.59
N ILE A 197 -46.27 -11.67 8.29
CA ILE A 197 -46.10 -10.56 7.36
C ILE A 197 -47.47 -9.88 7.15
N PRO A 198 -47.52 -8.53 7.24
CA PRO A 198 -48.76 -7.81 6.92
C PRO A 198 -49.28 -8.11 5.52
N ALA A 199 -50.60 -8.12 5.36
CA ALA A 199 -51.25 -8.48 4.09
C ALA A 199 -50.78 -7.59 2.91
N GLU A 200 -50.56 -6.32 3.16
CA GLU A 200 -50.06 -5.36 2.18
C GLU A 200 -48.61 -5.62 1.73
N GLU A 201 -47.80 -6.30 2.53
CA GLU A 201 -46.40 -6.64 2.20
C GLU A 201 -46.24 -8.08 1.69
N LEU A 202 -47.25 -8.91 1.80
CA LEU A 202 -47.17 -10.35 1.53
C LEU A 202 -46.76 -10.65 0.07
N GLU A 203 -47.32 -9.94 -0.90
CA GLU A 203 -46.99 -10.12 -2.31
C GLU A 203 -45.53 -9.78 -2.62
N LYS A 204 -45.05 -8.66 -2.11
CA LYS A 204 -43.65 -8.24 -2.23
C LYS A 204 -42.72 -9.26 -1.57
N ALA A 205 -43.03 -9.68 -0.36
CA ALA A 205 -42.19 -10.65 0.37
C ALA A 205 -42.12 -12.01 -0.33
N GLN A 206 -43.27 -12.50 -0.88
CA GLN A 206 -43.32 -13.75 -1.65
C GLN A 206 -42.53 -13.67 -2.96
N ALA A 207 -42.58 -12.55 -3.66
CA ALA A 207 -41.81 -12.34 -4.88
C ALA A 207 -40.30 -12.33 -4.58
N MET A 208 -39.87 -11.66 -3.50
CA MET A 208 -38.50 -11.65 -3.08
C MET A 208 -38.00 -13.00 -2.56
N HIS A 209 -38.87 -13.73 -1.84
CA HIS A 209 -38.57 -15.08 -1.38
C HIS A 209 -38.38 -16.04 -2.57
N LYS A 210 -39.27 -16.01 -3.56
CA LYS A 210 -39.12 -16.83 -4.76
C LYS A 210 -37.83 -16.54 -5.51
N ALA A 211 -37.47 -15.26 -5.68
CA ALA A 211 -36.21 -14.86 -6.30
C ALA A 211 -34.97 -15.35 -5.50
N LEU A 212 -35.05 -15.32 -4.18
CA LEU A 212 -33.97 -15.81 -3.30
C LEU A 212 -33.85 -17.35 -3.39
N VAL A 213 -34.96 -18.09 -3.40
CA VAL A 213 -35.00 -19.55 -3.58
C VAL A 213 -34.38 -19.94 -4.91
N GLU A 214 -34.78 -19.27 -6.00
CA GLU A 214 -34.21 -19.47 -7.34
C GLU A 214 -32.70 -19.24 -7.36
N ALA A 215 -32.26 -18.09 -6.86
CA ALA A 215 -30.82 -17.77 -6.76
C ALA A 215 -30.04 -18.79 -5.91
N ALA A 216 -30.63 -19.30 -4.82
CA ALA A 216 -29.99 -20.34 -3.99
C ALA A 216 -29.93 -21.68 -4.75
N ALA A 217 -30.98 -22.06 -5.44
CA ALA A 217 -31.07 -23.33 -6.20
C ALA A 217 -30.06 -23.40 -7.34
N GLU A 218 -29.76 -22.26 -8.01
CA GLU A 218 -28.81 -22.19 -9.13
C GLU A 218 -27.38 -22.65 -8.78
N ASN A 219 -27.04 -22.75 -7.50
CA ASN A 219 -25.70 -23.11 -7.05
C ASN A 219 -25.48 -24.61 -6.78
N ASP A 220 -26.52 -25.43 -6.97
CA ASP A 220 -26.45 -26.87 -6.73
C ASP A 220 -27.44 -27.63 -7.61
N GLU A 221 -26.98 -28.65 -8.34
CA GLU A 221 -27.79 -29.41 -9.26
C GLU A 221 -29.04 -30.07 -8.58
N SER A 222 -28.83 -30.61 -7.37
CA SER A 222 -29.92 -31.27 -6.64
C SER A 222 -30.96 -30.29 -6.11
N LEU A 223 -30.52 -29.09 -5.70
CA LEU A 223 -31.44 -28.02 -5.31
C LEU A 223 -32.19 -27.45 -6.51
N MET A 224 -31.54 -27.38 -7.64
CA MET A 224 -32.17 -26.93 -8.91
C MET A 224 -33.23 -27.91 -9.38
N GLU A 225 -32.93 -29.23 -9.37
CA GLU A 225 -33.93 -30.27 -9.72
C GLU A 225 -35.16 -30.18 -8.79
N LYS A 226 -34.94 -30.05 -7.50
CA LYS A 226 -36.02 -29.91 -6.52
C LYS A 226 -36.83 -28.63 -6.74
N PHE A 227 -36.17 -27.51 -7.04
CA PHE A 227 -36.84 -26.24 -7.34
C PHE A 227 -37.72 -26.34 -8.58
N PHE A 228 -37.28 -27.04 -9.64
CA PHE A 228 -38.11 -27.26 -10.84
C PHE A 228 -39.32 -28.13 -10.56
N GLU A 229 -39.25 -29.09 -9.61
CA GLU A 229 -40.37 -29.95 -9.25
C GLU A 229 -41.37 -29.30 -8.30
N THR A 230 -40.90 -28.52 -7.34
CA THR A 230 -41.73 -28.06 -6.21
C THR A 230 -41.85 -26.54 -6.11
N GLU A 231 -41.02 -25.78 -6.82
CA GLU A 231 -40.83 -24.32 -6.70
C GLU A 231 -40.47 -23.86 -5.25
N GLN A 232 -40.02 -24.79 -4.41
CA GLN A 232 -39.74 -24.55 -2.98
C GLN A 232 -38.46 -25.28 -2.55
N LEU A 233 -37.78 -24.64 -1.59
CA LEU A 233 -36.68 -25.21 -0.81
C LEU A 233 -36.97 -25.09 0.69
N THR A 234 -36.50 -26.02 1.48
CA THR A 234 -36.50 -25.87 2.93
C THR A 234 -35.52 -24.78 3.34
N GLU A 235 -35.65 -24.28 4.57
CA GLU A 235 -34.73 -23.25 5.10
C GLU A 235 -33.28 -23.73 5.08
N ASP A 236 -33.02 -24.98 5.44
CA ASP A 236 -31.66 -25.55 5.44
C ASP A 236 -31.10 -25.70 4.02
N GLU A 237 -31.90 -26.13 3.06
CA GLU A 237 -31.51 -26.20 1.65
C GLU A 237 -31.24 -24.80 1.07
N MET A 238 -32.04 -23.82 1.43
CA MET A 238 -31.82 -22.43 1.03
C MET A 238 -30.52 -21.89 1.61
N ARG A 239 -30.24 -22.17 2.89
CA ARG A 239 -28.95 -21.80 3.53
C ARG A 239 -27.76 -22.46 2.84
N GLU A 240 -27.89 -23.75 2.46
CA GLU A 240 -26.84 -24.45 1.72
C GLU A 240 -26.60 -23.84 0.34
N GLY A 241 -27.66 -23.57 -0.41
CA GLY A 241 -27.58 -22.90 -1.73
C GLY A 241 -26.94 -21.51 -1.65
N ILE A 242 -27.32 -20.69 -0.67
CA ILE A 242 -26.72 -19.38 -0.44
C ILE A 242 -25.23 -19.52 -0.08
N ARG A 243 -24.86 -20.49 0.75
CA ARG A 243 -23.47 -20.75 1.12
C ARG A 243 -22.60 -21.10 -0.09
N LYS A 244 -23.07 -22.02 -0.94
CA LYS A 244 -22.41 -22.35 -2.20
C LYS A 244 -22.30 -21.14 -3.14
N GLY A 245 -23.35 -20.35 -3.22
CA GLY A 245 -23.38 -19.11 -3.99
C GLY A 245 -22.42 -18.04 -3.46
N LEU A 246 -22.21 -17.96 -2.16
CA LEU A 246 -21.19 -17.11 -1.56
C LEU A 246 -19.79 -17.55 -1.97
N VAL A 247 -19.45 -18.84 -1.88
CA VAL A 247 -18.13 -19.39 -2.25
C VAL A 247 -17.82 -19.12 -3.72
N THR A 248 -18.79 -19.31 -4.62
CA THR A 248 -18.65 -19.08 -6.07
C THR A 248 -18.81 -17.62 -6.49
N ARG A 249 -19.20 -16.73 -5.55
CA ARG A 249 -19.53 -15.33 -5.82
C ARG A 249 -20.67 -15.15 -6.84
N SER A 250 -21.61 -16.06 -6.85
CA SER A 250 -22.84 -15.98 -7.66
C SER A 250 -23.98 -15.26 -6.95
N ILE A 251 -23.93 -15.16 -5.61
CA ILE A 251 -24.89 -14.44 -4.77
C ILE A 251 -24.14 -13.45 -3.88
N PHE A 252 -24.68 -12.23 -3.78
CA PHE A 252 -24.28 -11.20 -2.80
C PHE A 252 -25.51 -10.85 -1.95
N PRO A 253 -25.69 -11.49 -0.79
CA PRO A 253 -26.84 -11.22 0.08
C PRO A 253 -26.80 -9.79 0.64
N VAL A 254 -27.97 -9.14 0.76
CA VAL A 254 -28.11 -7.83 1.40
C VAL A 254 -28.91 -7.95 2.68
N PHE A 255 -28.30 -7.56 3.78
CA PHE A 255 -28.87 -7.48 5.12
C PHE A 255 -29.20 -6.05 5.54
N CYS A 256 -30.07 -5.94 6.53
CA CYS A 256 -30.55 -4.68 7.11
C CYS A 256 -30.30 -4.65 8.61
N VAL A 257 -29.60 -3.63 9.11
CA VAL A 257 -29.39 -3.44 10.56
C VAL A 257 -29.39 -1.96 10.96
N CYS A 258 -29.62 -1.74 12.24
CA CYS A 258 -29.31 -0.48 12.90
C CYS A 258 -28.41 -0.78 14.10
N ALA A 259 -27.10 -0.85 13.88
CA ALA A 259 -26.13 -1.22 14.92
C ALA A 259 -26.13 -0.23 16.09
N GLY A 260 -26.36 1.07 15.86
CA GLY A 260 -26.48 2.08 16.92
C GLY A 260 -27.56 1.74 17.94
N LYS A 261 -28.71 1.24 17.48
CA LYS A 261 -29.85 0.81 18.32
C LYS A 261 -29.88 -0.67 18.62
N ASP A 262 -28.91 -1.42 18.09
CA ASP A 262 -28.83 -2.88 18.21
C ASP A 262 -30.08 -3.60 17.70
N MET A 263 -30.59 -3.18 16.57
CA MET A 263 -31.75 -3.79 15.89
C MET A 263 -31.25 -4.55 14.64
N GLY A 264 -31.68 -5.81 14.47
CA GLY A 264 -31.29 -6.69 13.36
C GLY A 264 -29.97 -7.46 13.58
N VAL A 265 -29.14 -7.08 14.54
CA VAL A 265 -27.81 -7.67 14.73
C VAL A 265 -27.86 -9.11 15.21
N GLY A 266 -28.78 -9.48 16.10
CA GLY A 266 -28.96 -10.89 16.52
C GLY A 266 -29.29 -11.80 15.35
N ARG A 267 -30.15 -11.35 14.42
CA ARG A 267 -30.46 -12.11 13.20
C ARG A 267 -29.29 -12.21 12.23
N LEU A 268 -28.50 -11.13 12.10
CA LEU A 268 -27.25 -11.17 11.34
C LEU A 268 -26.29 -12.20 11.94
N MET A 269 -26.12 -12.24 13.29
CA MET A 269 -25.26 -13.22 13.95
C MET A 269 -25.69 -14.65 13.64
N GLU A 270 -26.99 -14.95 13.63
CA GLU A 270 -27.50 -16.26 13.22
C GLU A 270 -27.15 -16.62 11.79
N PHE A 271 -27.28 -15.67 10.86
CA PHE A 271 -26.90 -15.86 9.47
C PHE A 271 -25.39 -16.11 9.33
N LEU A 272 -24.56 -15.27 9.98
CA LEU A 272 -23.09 -15.45 9.98
C LEU A 272 -22.72 -16.84 10.51
N GLY A 273 -23.34 -17.27 11.60
CA GLY A 273 -23.12 -18.59 12.19
C GLY A 273 -23.57 -19.76 11.30
N ASN A 274 -24.70 -19.63 10.59
CA ASN A 274 -25.32 -20.72 9.87
C ASN A 274 -25.02 -20.78 8.37
N VAL A 275 -24.79 -19.62 7.72
CA VAL A 275 -24.72 -19.52 6.26
C VAL A 275 -23.31 -19.19 5.73
N VAL A 276 -22.56 -18.34 6.41
CA VAL A 276 -21.18 -18.01 5.97
C VAL A 276 -20.34 -19.31 5.84
N PRO A 277 -19.55 -19.45 4.77
CA PRO A 277 -18.72 -20.63 4.58
C PRO A 277 -17.74 -20.88 5.73
N PHE A 278 -17.50 -22.15 6.04
CA PHE A 278 -16.40 -22.54 6.90
C PHE A 278 -15.07 -22.47 6.16
N VAL A 279 -13.98 -22.48 6.89
CA VAL A 279 -12.63 -22.36 6.32
C VAL A 279 -12.34 -23.49 5.31
N ASP A 280 -12.77 -24.71 5.58
CA ASP A 280 -12.56 -25.88 4.73
C ASP A 280 -13.48 -25.95 3.50
N GLU A 281 -14.53 -25.13 3.46
CA GLU A 281 -15.41 -24.96 2.28
C GLU A 281 -14.87 -23.95 1.26
N MET A 282 -13.84 -23.19 1.63
CA MET A 282 -13.23 -22.19 0.78
C MET A 282 -12.21 -22.79 -0.19
N PRO A 283 -11.96 -22.13 -1.35
CA PRO A 283 -10.89 -22.54 -2.24
C PRO A 283 -9.54 -22.63 -1.51
N LYS A 284 -8.79 -23.68 -1.83
CA LYS A 284 -7.48 -23.92 -1.23
C LYS A 284 -6.49 -22.80 -1.55
N VAL A 285 -5.63 -22.50 -0.62
CA VAL A 285 -4.56 -21.53 -0.77
C VAL A 285 -3.35 -22.18 -1.44
N HIS A 286 -2.67 -21.44 -2.31
CA HIS A 286 -1.44 -21.92 -2.95
C HIS A 286 -0.21 -21.34 -2.25
N ASN A 287 0.79 -22.17 -2.02
CA ASN A 287 2.09 -21.73 -1.55
C ASN A 287 2.93 -21.11 -2.69
N THR A 288 4.13 -20.64 -2.42
CA THR A 288 5.02 -20.03 -3.42
C THR A 288 5.47 -20.98 -4.54
N ARG A 289 5.32 -22.29 -4.35
CA ARG A 289 5.61 -23.32 -5.37
C ARG A 289 4.40 -23.66 -6.23
N GLY A 290 3.24 -23.05 -5.94
CA GLY A 290 1.98 -23.35 -6.63
C GLY A 290 1.26 -24.60 -6.11
N GLU A 291 1.71 -25.19 -5.00
CA GLU A 291 1.08 -26.35 -4.38
C GLU A 291 -0.13 -25.91 -3.56
N GLU A 292 -1.22 -26.68 -3.65
CA GLU A 292 -2.42 -26.46 -2.84
C GLU A 292 -2.18 -26.83 -1.37
N VAL A 293 -2.56 -25.93 -0.47
CA VAL A 293 -2.53 -26.13 0.98
C VAL A 293 -3.96 -26.10 1.50
N SER A 294 -4.38 -27.22 2.10
CA SER A 294 -5.70 -27.34 2.74
C SER A 294 -5.62 -27.02 4.22
N PRO A 295 -6.65 -26.41 4.81
CA PRO A 295 -6.75 -26.22 6.26
C PRO A 295 -7.12 -27.54 6.96
N ASP A 296 -6.20 -28.49 6.93
CA ASP A 296 -6.37 -29.84 7.50
C ASP A 296 -5.54 -29.95 8.79
N GLU A 297 -6.18 -30.32 9.89
CA GLU A 297 -5.54 -30.49 11.21
C GLU A 297 -4.52 -31.65 11.21
N LYS A 298 -4.68 -32.63 10.32
CA LYS A 298 -3.75 -33.76 10.18
C LYS A 298 -2.55 -33.44 9.29
N GLY A 299 -2.60 -32.31 8.61
CA GLY A 299 -1.51 -31.84 7.77
C GLY A 299 -0.28 -31.40 8.57
N PRO A 300 0.84 -31.12 7.89
CA PRO A 300 2.02 -30.57 8.54
C PRO A 300 1.75 -29.15 9.04
N THR A 301 2.23 -28.82 10.23
CA THR A 301 2.01 -27.48 10.83
C THR A 301 2.68 -26.40 10.03
N SER A 302 1.89 -25.40 9.57
CA SER A 302 2.34 -24.20 8.90
C SER A 302 1.54 -22.99 9.35
N VAL A 303 2.23 -21.91 9.70
CA VAL A 303 1.65 -20.71 10.31
C VAL A 303 2.11 -19.49 9.54
N TYR A 304 1.16 -18.65 9.12
CA TYR A 304 1.44 -17.40 8.38
C TYR A 304 1.22 -16.18 9.26
N PHE A 305 2.25 -15.38 9.43
CA PHE A 305 2.23 -14.14 10.22
C PHE A 305 1.81 -12.95 9.37
N PHE A 306 0.62 -12.42 9.58
CA PHE A 306 0.04 -11.40 8.73
C PHE A 306 0.08 -9.98 9.31
N LYS A 307 0.29 -9.85 10.63
CA LYS A 307 0.30 -8.56 11.30
C LYS A 307 1.21 -8.56 12.52
N THR A 308 1.91 -7.45 12.72
CA THR A 308 2.61 -7.13 13.96
C THR A 308 1.95 -5.90 14.59
N GLY A 309 1.69 -5.93 15.88
CA GLY A 309 1.27 -4.77 16.66
C GLY A 309 2.28 -4.53 17.77
N VAL A 310 2.44 -3.30 18.21
CA VAL A 310 3.26 -2.95 19.37
C VAL A 310 2.38 -2.38 20.46
N GLU A 311 2.38 -3.02 21.60
CA GLU A 311 1.54 -2.63 22.72
C GLU A 311 2.39 -2.21 23.93
N PRO A 312 1.96 -1.16 24.65
CA PRO A 312 2.65 -0.74 25.88
C PRO A 312 2.75 -1.92 26.87
N HIS A 313 3.91 -2.08 27.50
CA HIS A 313 4.22 -3.08 28.53
C HIS A 313 4.31 -4.55 28.05
N ILE A 314 3.89 -4.87 26.82
CA ILE A 314 3.94 -6.22 26.26
C ILE A 314 5.03 -6.31 25.19
N GLY A 315 5.20 -5.24 24.41
CA GLY A 315 6.07 -5.18 23.26
C GLY A 315 5.37 -5.67 21.98
N GLU A 316 6.10 -6.36 21.13
CA GLU A 316 5.58 -6.88 19.88
C GLU A 316 4.61 -8.04 20.09
N VAL A 317 3.46 -7.93 19.45
CA VAL A 317 2.43 -8.96 19.35
C VAL A 317 2.31 -9.36 17.88
N GLN A 318 2.61 -10.61 17.57
CA GLN A 318 2.52 -11.13 16.22
C GLN A 318 1.23 -11.93 16.05
N TYR A 319 0.41 -11.50 15.07
CA TYR A 319 -0.84 -12.14 14.69
C TYR A 319 -0.61 -13.11 13.55
N PHE A 320 -1.23 -14.27 13.62
CA PHE A 320 -1.03 -15.32 12.63
C PHE A 320 -2.33 -16.08 12.31
N LYS A 321 -2.34 -16.71 11.14
CA LYS A 321 -3.32 -17.73 10.74
C LYS A 321 -2.62 -19.08 10.65
N VAL A 322 -3.22 -20.11 11.20
CA VAL A 322 -2.76 -21.50 11.00
C VAL A 322 -3.22 -21.94 9.62
N MET A 323 -2.28 -22.17 8.73
CA MET A 323 -2.58 -22.51 7.33
C MET A 323 -2.81 -24.02 7.14
N SER A 324 -2.13 -24.84 7.93
CA SER A 324 -2.23 -26.30 7.93
C SER A 324 -1.77 -26.85 9.27
N GLY A 325 -2.26 -28.01 9.66
CA GLY A 325 -1.89 -28.70 10.90
C GLY A 325 -2.48 -28.04 12.15
N VAL A 326 -1.82 -28.26 13.26
CA VAL A 326 -2.14 -27.69 14.57
C VAL A 326 -0.87 -27.11 15.17
N VAL A 327 -0.96 -25.92 15.73
CA VAL A 327 0.12 -25.31 16.50
C VAL A 327 -0.19 -25.39 17.98
N HIS A 328 0.79 -25.83 18.78
CA HIS A 328 0.67 -25.97 20.23
C HIS A 328 1.56 -24.96 20.95
N GLU A 329 1.16 -24.62 22.17
CA GLU A 329 2.03 -23.90 23.09
C GLU A 329 3.34 -24.67 23.29
N GLY A 330 4.46 -23.98 23.10
CA GLY A 330 5.80 -24.56 23.25
C GLY A 330 6.38 -25.20 22.00
N ASP A 331 5.66 -25.21 20.86
CA ASP A 331 6.18 -25.74 19.61
C ASP A 331 7.41 -24.95 19.13
N ASP A 332 8.41 -25.68 18.63
CA ASP A 332 9.57 -25.13 17.95
C ASP A 332 9.31 -25.19 16.43
N LEU A 333 9.21 -24.02 15.82
CA LEU A 333 8.95 -23.85 14.39
C LEU A 333 10.17 -23.22 13.70
N THR A 334 10.30 -23.46 12.40
CA THR A 334 11.36 -22.86 11.57
C THR A 334 10.76 -21.79 10.66
N ASN A 335 11.35 -20.61 10.66
CA ASN A 335 10.97 -19.53 9.75
C ASN A 335 11.47 -19.85 8.33
N ALA A 336 10.54 -20.12 7.40
CA ALA A 336 10.85 -20.49 6.02
C ALA A 336 11.49 -19.34 5.22
N ASP A 337 11.29 -18.09 5.65
CA ASP A 337 11.80 -16.90 4.99
C ASP A 337 13.20 -16.51 5.46
N ARG A 338 13.54 -16.82 6.72
CA ARG A 338 14.77 -16.36 7.38
C ARG A 338 15.67 -17.48 7.87
N GLY A 339 15.18 -18.74 7.92
CA GLY A 339 15.92 -19.90 8.39
C GLY A 339 16.09 -19.96 9.91
N SER A 340 15.58 -18.99 10.67
CA SER A 340 15.67 -18.95 12.13
C SER A 340 14.69 -19.93 12.78
N LYS A 341 15.03 -20.41 13.99
CA LYS A 341 14.15 -21.24 14.83
C LYS A 341 13.45 -20.36 15.85
N GLU A 342 12.15 -20.51 15.94
CA GLU A 342 11.28 -19.76 16.83
C GLU A 342 10.46 -20.71 17.72
N ARG A 343 10.27 -20.31 18.96
CA ARG A 343 9.45 -21.07 19.91
C ARG A 343 8.13 -20.36 20.15
N MET A 344 7.03 -21.03 19.88
CA MET A 344 5.66 -20.58 20.17
C MET A 344 5.36 -20.70 21.67
N ALA A 345 6.08 -19.91 22.48
CA ALA A 345 6.08 -20.05 23.94
C ALA A 345 4.70 -19.86 24.58
N GLN A 346 3.86 -19.02 23.98
CA GLN A 346 2.50 -18.75 24.41
C GLN A 346 1.60 -18.54 23.19
N LEU A 347 0.39 -19.04 23.24
CA LEU A 347 -0.63 -18.84 22.24
C LEU A 347 -1.83 -18.14 22.85
N PHE A 348 -2.40 -17.19 22.08
CA PHE A 348 -3.58 -16.45 22.49
C PHE A 348 -4.59 -16.33 21.35
N VAL A 349 -5.85 -16.23 21.72
CA VAL A 349 -6.90 -15.65 20.88
C VAL A 349 -7.17 -14.23 21.35
N CYS A 350 -7.52 -13.33 20.42
CA CYS A 350 -7.61 -11.91 20.69
C CYS A 350 -9.05 -11.43 20.67
N SER A 351 -9.34 -10.45 21.52
CA SER A 351 -10.55 -9.63 21.49
C SER A 351 -10.14 -8.17 21.76
N GLY A 352 -9.65 -7.50 20.70
CA GLY A 352 -9.02 -6.20 20.83
C GLY A 352 -7.74 -6.27 21.68
N ALA A 353 -7.67 -5.43 22.71
CA ALA A 353 -6.57 -5.43 23.67
C ALA A 353 -6.55 -6.67 24.61
N ASN A 354 -7.68 -7.36 24.75
CA ASN A 354 -7.79 -8.52 25.61
C ASN A 354 -7.28 -9.78 24.90
N ARG A 355 -6.62 -10.66 25.66
CA ARG A 355 -6.09 -11.92 25.17
C ARG A 355 -6.46 -13.05 26.12
N GLU A 356 -6.95 -14.14 25.55
CA GLU A 356 -7.20 -15.39 26.26
C GLU A 356 -6.14 -16.40 25.85
N LYS A 357 -5.44 -16.95 26.85
CA LYS A 357 -4.44 -17.99 26.62
C LYS A 357 -5.08 -19.28 26.18
N VAL A 358 -4.51 -19.93 25.17
CA VAL A 358 -4.94 -21.24 24.65
C VAL A 358 -3.75 -22.18 24.53
N GLU A 359 -4.02 -23.48 24.59
CA GLU A 359 -2.97 -24.51 24.48
C GLU A 359 -2.65 -24.84 23.03
N GLN A 360 -3.62 -24.72 22.13
CA GLN A 360 -3.47 -25.01 20.70
C GLN A 360 -4.44 -24.22 19.84
N LEU A 361 -4.08 -24.08 18.57
CA LEU A 361 -4.93 -23.54 17.50
C LEU A 361 -4.83 -24.46 16.28
N SER A 362 -5.97 -24.74 15.67
CA SER A 362 -6.08 -25.64 14.51
C SER A 362 -6.02 -24.91 13.19
N ALA A 363 -5.81 -25.64 12.10
CA ALA A 363 -5.84 -25.13 10.74
C ALA A 363 -7.07 -24.26 10.46
N GLY A 364 -6.85 -23.10 9.84
CA GLY A 364 -7.87 -22.10 9.57
C GLY A 364 -8.06 -21.08 10.69
N ASP A 365 -7.58 -21.31 11.89
CA ASP A 365 -7.78 -20.41 13.03
C ASP A 365 -6.81 -19.23 13.03
N ILE A 366 -7.24 -18.14 13.67
CA ILE A 366 -6.47 -16.91 13.85
C ILE A 366 -6.14 -16.75 15.33
N GLY A 367 -4.87 -16.50 15.60
CA GLY A 367 -4.37 -16.24 16.94
C GLY A 367 -3.25 -15.22 16.96
N CYS A 368 -2.67 -15.04 18.13
CA CYS A 368 -1.47 -14.23 18.28
C CYS A 368 -0.49 -14.86 19.28
N THR A 369 0.74 -14.38 19.22
CA THR A 369 1.81 -14.76 20.13
C THR A 369 2.70 -13.56 20.43
N VAL A 370 3.57 -13.72 21.41
CA VAL A 370 4.49 -12.66 21.86
C VAL A 370 5.90 -13.22 22.00
N LYS A 371 6.89 -12.32 22.06
CA LYS A 371 8.29 -12.66 22.36
C LYS A 371 8.99 -13.54 21.30
N LEU A 372 8.56 -13.49 20.05
CA LEU A 372 9.33 -14.04 18.94
C LEU A 372 10.55 -13.14 18.66
N LYS A 373 11.66 -13.74 18.21
CA LYS A 373 12.94 -13.03 18.07
C LYS A 373 13.15 -12.47 16.67
N ASP A 374 12.80 -13.25 15.65
CA ASP A 374 13.12 -12.97 14.26
C ASP A 374 11.95 -13.31 13.32
N VAL A 375 10.75 -12.84 13.69
CA VAL A 375 9.55 -13.00 12.89
C VAL A 375 9.02 -11.63 12.50
N ARG A 376 8.64 -11.50 11.22
CA ARG A 376 8.10 -10.26 10.65
C ARG A 376 6.79 -10.53 9.95
N THR A 377 6.01 -9.48 9.75
CA THR A 377 4.79 -9.52 8.93
C THR A 377 5.12 -10.09 7.55
N GLY A 378 4.36 -11.10 7.13
CA GLY A 378 4.55 -11.84 5.89
C GLY A 378 5.36 -13.14 6.02
N ASN A 379 5.98 -13.44 7.17
CA ASN A 379 6.75 -14.66 7.33
C ASN A 379 5.87 -15.90 7.51
N THR A 380 6.41 -17.04 7.08
CA THR A 380 5.83 -18.37 7.28
C THR A 380 6.71 -19.17 8.24
N LEU A 381 6.11 -19.74 9.29
CA LEU A 381 6.78 -20.64 10.21
C LEU A 381 6.23 -22.05 10.06
N ASN A 382 7.13 -23.03 9.99
CA ASN A 382 6.79 -24.43 9.73
C ASN A 382 7.26 -25.36 10.84
N GLY A 383 6.44 -26.38 11.11
CA GLY A 383 6.82 -27.54 11.91
C GLY A 383 7.80 -28.44 11.18
N LYS A 384 8.20 -29.53 11.84
CA LYS A 384 9.09 -30.54 11.23
C LYS A 384 8.43 -31.14 9.99
N GLN A 385 9.22 -31.34 8.92
CA GLN A 385 8.78 -31.91 7.64
C GLN A 385 7.78 -31.05 6.83
N CYS A 386 7.59 -29.80 7.19
CA CYS A 386 6.82 -28.85 6.42
C CYS A 386 7.76 -27.85 5.72
N GLU A 387 7.52 -27.60 4.44
CA GLU A 387 8.31 -26.64 3.63
C GLU A 387 7.42 -25.61 2.95
N HIS A 388 6.20 -25.39 3.47
CA HIS A 388 5.33 -24.37 2.91
C HIS A 388 5.92 -22.99 3.12
N ARG A 389 5.73 -22.15 2.11
CA ARG A 389 6.02 -20.72 2.17
C ARG A 389 4.90 -19.98 1.45
N PHE A 390 4.32 -18.97 2.06
CA PHE A 390 3.26 -18.19 1.46
C PHE A 390 3.79 -16.87 0.93
N ASN A 391 3.12 -16.35 -0.09
CA ASN A 391 3.49 -15.07 -0.68
C ASN A 391 3.24 -13.92 0.31
N PHE A 392 4.12 -12.92 0.26
CA PHE A 392 3.84 -11.66 0.93
C PHE A 392 2.60 -11.00 0.34
N ILE A 393 1.83 -10.34 1.19
CA ILE A 393 0.66 -9.59 0.77
C ILE A 393 1.11 -8.47 -0.17
N LYS A 394 0.47 -8.38 -1.35
CA LYS A 394 0.75 -7.31 -2.31
C LYS A 394 -0.10 -6.10 -1.95
N TYR A 395 0.54 -5.12 -1.38
CA TYR A 395 -0.08 -3.84 -1.04
C TYR A 395 -0.14 -2.90 -2.25
N PRO A 396 -1.07 -1.94 -2.28
CA PRO A 396 -1.08 -0.88 -3.27
C PRO A 396 0.20 -0.05 -3.20
N ASN A 397 0.63 0.49 -4.33
CA ASN A 397 1.73 1.43 -4.37
C ASN A 397 1.40 2.69 -3.55
N SER A 398 2.43 3.25 -2.95
CA SER A 398 2.29 4.51 -2.21
C SER A 398 1.88 5.65 -3.15
N LYS A 399 0.98 6.50 -2.68
CA LYS A 399 0.41 7.62 -3.45
C LYS A 399 0.90 8.98 -2.97
N PHE A 400 1.49 9.04 -1.78
CA PHE A 400 1.88 10.28 -1.14
C PHE A 400 3.26 10.17 -0.50
N THR A 401 4.13 11.14 -0.75
CA THR A 401 5.53 11.16 -0.29
C THR A 401 5.85 12.47 0.40
N ARG A 402 6.58 12.39 1.50
CA ARG A 402 7.20 13.53 2.18
C ARG A 402 8.62 13.16 2.65
N ALA A 403 9.47 14.17 2.72
CA ALA A 403 10.71 14.03 3.46
C ALA A 403 10.43 14.26 4.96
N ILE A 404 11.09 13.47 5.81
CA ILE A 404 10.98 13.56 7.27
C ILE A 404 12.36 13.81 7.88
N ARG A 405 12.39 14.66 8.89
CA ARG A 405 13.58 14.85 9.73
C ARG A 405 13.19 14.97 11.20
N ALA A 406 14.08 14.55 12.08
CA ALA A 406 13.96 14.86 13.49
C ALA A 406 14.28 16.35 13.71
N VAL A 407 13.50 17.04 14.54
CA VAL A 407 13.76 18.45 14.89
C VAL A 407 15.10 18.56 15.63
N ASN A 408 15.40 17.59 16.51
CA ASN A 408 16.70 17.46 17.14
C ASN A 408 17.50 16.38 16.41
N GLU A 409 18.62 16.71 15.83
CA GLU A 409 19.47 15.77 15.08
C GLU A 409 19.91 14.55 15.91
N ALA A 410 20.08 14.72 17.23
CA ALA A 410 20.41 13.61 18.14
C ALA A 410 19.33 12.52 18.20
N ASP A 411 18.09 12.82 17.80
CA ASP A 411 17.00 11.86 17.78
C ASP A 411 16.85 11.11 16.43
N THR A 412 17.73 11.39 15.45
CA THR A 412 17.63 10.79 14.10
C THR A 412 17.72 9.26 14.15
N GLU A 413 18.62 8.68 14.93
CA GLU A 413 18.74 7.23 15.08
C GLU A 413 17.49 6.62 15.72
N LYS A 414 16.94 7.26 16.75
CA LYS A 414 15.70 6.83 17.39
C LYS A 414 14.51 6.90 16.42
N MET A 415 14.45 7.98 15.63
CA MET A 415 13.43 8.13 14.58
C MET A 415 13.51 6.99 13.55
N MET A 416 14.72 6.64 13.08
CA MET A 416 14.90 5.55 12.13
C MET A 416 14.51 4.19 12.73
N ALA A 417 14.81 3.95 13.99
CA ALA A 417 14.37 2.74 14.70
C ALA A 417 12.85 2.68 14.83
N ALA A 418 12.20 3.80 15.20
CA ALA A 418 10.75 3.91 15.28
C ALA A 418 10.08 3.68 13.90
N LEU A 419 10.59 4.29 12.83
CA LEU A 419 10.10 4.11 11.47
C LEU A 419 10.23 2.65 11.00
N THR A 420 11.34 1.98 11.36
CA THR A 420 11.55 0.56 11.03
C THR A 420 10.53 -0.33 11.75
N ARG A 421 10.20 -0.03 13.00
CA ARG A 421 9.14 -0.72 13.75
C ARG A 421 7.77 -0.48 13.13
N LEU A 422 7.42 0.78 12.85
CA LEU A 422 6.12 1.16 12.29
C LEU A 422 5.84 0.48 10.94
N ARG A 423 6.88 0.24 10.12
CA ARG A 423 6.77 -0.58 8.90
C ARG A 423 6.35 -2.02 9.15
N GLN A 424 6.60 -2.58 10.32
CA GLN A 424 6.11 -3.92 10.67
C GLN A 424 4.64 -3.90 11.07
N GLU A 425 4.18 -2.78 11.67
CA GLU A 425 2.79 -2.59 12.07
C GLU A 425 1.90 -2.29 10.86
N ASP A 426 2.38 -1.43 9.96
CA ASP A 426 1.74 -1.14 8.66
C ASP A 426 2.78 -1.16 7.53
N PRO A 427 2.84 -2.26 6.75
CA PRO A 427 3.77 -2.39 5.62
C PRO A 427 3.56 -1.39 4.48
N THR A 428 2.45 -0.64 4.48
CA THR A 428 2.19 0.42 3.49
C THR A 428 2.89 1.74 3.80
N TRP A 429 3.45 1.90 5.00
CA TRP A 429 4.47 2.91 5.27
C TRP A 429 5.81 2.44 4.71
N VAL A 430 6.28 3.08 3.67
CA VAL A 430 7.58 2.78 3.06
C VAL A 430 8.56 3.88 3.43
N VAL A 431 9.74 3.49 3.89
CA VAL A 431 10.81 4.42 4.32
C VAL A 431 12.01 4.20 3.41
N GLU A 432 12.50 5.28 2.82
CA GLU A 432 13.66 5.32 1.95
C GLU A 432 14.68 6.34 2.44
N GLN A 433 15.92 5.93 2.58
CA GLN A 433 17.02 6.86 2.85
C GLN A 433 17.71 7.22 1.54
N SER A 434 17.37 8.36 0.97
CA SER A 434 17.95 8.84 -0.26
C SER A 434 19.28 9.54 0.01
N LYS A 435 20.39 8.90 -0.36
CA LYS A 435 21.73 9.48 -0.27
C LYS A 435 21.90 10.66 -1.20
N GLU A 436 21.33 10.56 -2.41
CA GLU A 436 21.37 11.60 -3.43
C GLU A 436 20.69 12.89 -2.95
N LEU A 437 19.45 12.76 -2.47
CA LEU A 437 18.64 13.90 -2.02
C LEU A 437 19.06 14.38 -0.61
N ARG A 438 19.85 13.58 0.09
CA ARG A 438 20.17 13.79 1.52
C ARG A 438 18.91 13.97 2.36
N GLN A 439 17.91 13.14 2.08
CA GLN A 439 16.62 13.15 2.75
C GLN A 439 16.23 11.72 3.15
N ILE A 440 15.51 11.63 4.26
CA ILE A 440 14.74 10.43 4.60
C ILE A 440 13.34 10.65 4.07
N LEU A 441 12.90 9.79 3.15
CA LEU A 441 11.59 9.86 2.54
C LEU A 441 10.66 8.87 3.22
N VAL A 442 9.44 9.29 3.46
CA VAL A 442 8.34 8.44 3.91
C VAL A 442 7.22 8.49 2.88
N HIS A 443 6.78 7.31 2.49
CA HIS A 443 5.74 7.13 1.51
C HIS A 443 4.53 6.47 2.18
N GLY A 444 3.34 6.91 1.83
CA GLY A 444 2.09 6.39 2.37
C GLY A 444 0.96 6.41 1.33
N GLN A 445 -0.23 6.01 1.76
CA GLN A 445 -1.40 5.93 0.90
C GLN A 445 -2.10 7.29 0.72
N GLY A 446 -1.89 8.22 1.65
CA GLY A 446 -2.44 9.57 1.61
C GLY A 446 -1.83 10.48 2.66
N GLU A 447 -2.29 11.73 2.68
CA GLU A 447 -1.81 12.73 3.64
C GLU A 447 -2.14 12.34 5.08
N PHE A 448 -3.36 11.84 5.31
CA PHE A 448 -3.80 11.42 6.63
C PHE A 448 -2.98 10.25 7.17
N HIS A 449 -2.57 9.32 6.29
CA HIS A 449 -1.69 8.21 6.63
C HIS A 449 -0.34 8.70 7.19
N LEU A 450 0.31 9.65 6.51
CA LEU A 450 1.58 10.23 6.99
C LEU A 450 1.40 11.13 8.22
N ARG A 451 0.29 11.84 8.33
CA ARG A 451 -0.04 12.61 9.53
C ARG A 451 -0.21 11.70 10.75
N THR A 452 -0.77 10.52 10.57
CA THR A 452 -0.89 9.50 11.62
C THR A 452 0.49 8.98 12.03
N LEU A 453 1.39 8.71 11.09
CA LEU A 453 2.78 8.35 11.37
C LEU A 453 3.46 9.41 12.22
N LYS A 454 3.33 10.69 11.84
CA LYS A 454 3.86 11.82 12.60
C LYS A 454 3.30 11.86 14.02
N TRP A 455 1.98 11.70 14.15
CA TRP A 455 1.32 11.70 15.45
C TRP A 455 1.87 10.61 16.38
N ILE A 456 2.09 9.41 15.86
CA ILE A 456 2.67 8.28 16.62
C ILE A 456 4.09 8.61 17.07
N LEU A 457 4.95 9.10 16.17
CA LEU A 457 6.32 9.50 16.52
C LEU A 457 6.36 10.55 17.62
N GLU A 458 5.49 11.57 17.55
CA GLU A 458 5.49 12.69 18.49
C GLU A 458 4.83 12.33 19.84
N ASN A 459 3.72 11.55 19.82
CA ASN A 459 2.94 11.29 21.02
C ASN A 459 3.27 9.96 21.72
N ILE A 460 3.68 8.95 20.98
CA ILE A 460 4.07 7.65 21.54
C ILE A 460 5.58 7.58 21.74
N ASP A 461 6.34 7.81 20.68
CA ASP A 461 7.81 7.71 20.72
C ASP A 461 8.51 8.95 21.30
N LYS A 462 7.76 10.05 21.48
CA LYS A 462 8.26 11.33 22.00
C LYS A 462 9.38 11.94 21.14
N ILE A 463 9.32 11.75 19.85
CA ILE A 463 10.28 12.26 18.86
C ILE A 463 9.58 13.35 18.04
N LYS A 464 9.99 14.61 18.20
CA LYS A 464 9.46 15.71 17.37
C LYS A 464 10.05 15.62 15.97
N VAL A 465 9.19 15.64 14.96
CA VAL A 465 9.56 15.51 13.54
C VAL A 465 8.91 16.61 12.69
N GLU A 466 9.58 16.94 11.60
CA GLU A 466 9.08 17.86 10.58
C GLU A 466 9.00 17.17 9.23
N PHE A 467 7.93 17.46 8.50
CA PHE A 467 7.79 17.09 7.10
C PHE A 467 8.21 18.24 6.19
N SER A 468 8.84 17.90 5.10
CA SER A 468 9.14 18.81 4.00
C SER A 468 8.87 18.14 2.65
N GLU A 469 8.89 18.95 1.58
CA GLU A 469 8.75 18.42 0.23
C GLU A 469 9.95 17.54 -0.13
N GLN A 470 9.72 16.51 -0.94
CA GLN A 470 10.76 15.73 -1.55
C GLN A 470 11.54 16.61 -2.54
N ARG A 471 12.85 16.60 -2.45
CA ARG A 471 13.71 17.24 -3.44
C ARG A 471 13.64 16.51 -4.76
N ILE A 472 13.73 17.23 -5.85
CA ILE A 472 13.72 16.65 -7.18
C ILE A 472 15.14 16.24 -7.56
N PRO A 473 15.38 14.98 -7.97
CA PRO A 473 16.70 14.51 -8.39
C PRO A 473 17.03 14.99 -9.81
N TYR A 474 17.34 16.28 -9.92
CA TYR A 474 17.79 16.85 -11.20
C TYR A 474 19.10 16.23 -11.67
N ARG A 475 19.38 16.35 -12.97
CA ARG A 475 20.66 15.98 -13.59
C ARG A 475 21.21 17.17 -14.37
N GLU A 476 22.51 17.16 -14.58
CA GLU A 476 23.18 18.12 -15.43
C GLU A 476 23.76 17.43 -16.67
N THR A 477 23.76 18.11 -17.79
CA THR A 477 24.39 17.67 -19.03
C THR A 477 24.89 18.86 -19.82
N ILE A 478 25.57 18.61 -20.93
CA ILE A 478 26.10 19.62 -21.83
C ILE A 478 25.53 19.47 -23.23
N THR A 479 25.58 20.53 -24.03
CA THR A 479 24.94 20.54 -25.35
C THR A 479 25.91 20.77 -26.51
N LYS A 480 27.14 21.20 -26.23
CA LYS A 480 28.16 21.49 -27.26
C LYS A 480 29.56 21.14 -26.72
N PRO A 481 30.52 20.90 -27.61
CA PRO A 481 31.91 20.75 -27.21
C PRO A 481 32.47 22.04 -26.61
N ALA A 482 33.29 21.86 -25.55
CA ALA A 482 34.08 22.95 -24.99
C ALA A 482 35.42 22.40 -24.46
N ARG A 483 36.39 23.27 -24.29
CA ARG A 483 37.70 22.94 -23.75
C ARG A 483 38.08 23.81 -22.60
N ALA A 484 38.85 23.28 -21.69
CA ALA A 484 39.52 24.04 -20.65
C ALA A 484 40.84 23.38 -20.25
N ASP A 485 41.66 24.17 -19.64
CA ASP A 485 42.88 23.72 -18.98
C ASP A 485 42.89 24.22 -17.55
N TYR A 486 43.56 23.47 -16.68
CA TYR A 486 43.77 23.85 -15.31
C TYR A 486 45.10 23.38 -14.79
N ARG A 487 45.82 24.31 -14.14
CA ARG A 487 47.10 24.05 -13.51
C ARG A 487 46.94 24.07 -11.98
N HIS A 488 47.10 22.93 -11.35
CA HIS A 488 47.20 22.83 -9.93
C HIS A 488 48.68 22.99 -9.50
N LYS A 489 48.95 24.03 -8.74
CA LYS A 489 50.28 24.28 -8.17
C LYS A 489 50.14 24.72 -6.71
N LYS A 490 50.72 23.95 -5.81
CA LYS A 490 50.80 24.29 -4.37
C LYS A 490 52.20 24.02 -3.86
N GLN A 491 52.78 25.01 -3.19
CA GLN A 491 54.10 24.94 -2.61
C GLN A 491 54.01 25.28 -1.11
N SER A 492 54.14 24.29 -0.24
CA SER A 492 54.10 24.45 1.21
C SER A 492 55.21 23.61 1.80
N GLY A 493 56.33 24.20 2.14
CA GLY A 493 57.42 23.67 2.94
C GLY A 493 57.72 22.16 2.87
N GLY A 494 58.13 21.66 1.70
CA GLY A 494 58.36 20.22 1.43
C GLY A 494 58.18 19.90 -0.06
N ALA A 495 57.88 18.63 -0.41
CA ALA A 495 57.54 18.24 -1.80
C ALA A 495 56.32 19.03 -2.25
N GLY A 496 56.43 19.77 -3.38
CA GLY A 496 55.35 20.55 -3.98
C GLY A 496 54.26 19.68 -4.59
N GLN A 497 53.18 20.32 -5.00
CA GLN A 497 52.10 19.69 -5.79
C GLN A 497 52.04 20.37 -7.14
N PHE A 498 52.14 19.62 -8.22
CA PHE A 498 52.04 20.14 -9.58
C PHE A 498 51.31 19.17 -10.50
N GLY A 499 50.34 19.67 -11.25
CA GLY A 499 49.68 18.94 -12.31
C GLY A 499 48.91 19.90 -13.21
N GLU A 500 49.04 19.79 -14.52
CA GLU A 500 48.33 20.56 -15.52
C GLU A 500 47.63 19.65 -16.49
N VAL A 501 46.33 19.86 -16.67
CA VAL A 501 45.46 19.04 -17.53
C VAL A 501 44.75 19.92 -18.52
N HIS A 502 44.85 19.58 -19.81
CA HIS A 502 44.05 20.19 -20.87
C HIS A 502 43.08 19.14 -21.37
N LEU A 503 41.79 19.47 -21.34
CA LEU A 503 40.75 18.54 -21.74
C LEU A 503 39.65 19.20 -22.59
N ILE A 504 38.95 18.35 -23.35
CA ILE A 504 37.76 18.68 -24.09
C ILE A 504 36.60 17.90 -23.48
N VAL A 505 35.45 18.51 -23.34
CA VAL A 505 34.18 17.87 -23.00
C VAL A 505 33.22 18.02 -24.16
N GLU A 506 32.43 16.99 -24.41
CA GLU A 506 31.33 17.04 -25.39
C GLU A 506 30.17 16.15 -24.96
N PRO A 507 28.94 16.42 -25.45
CA PRO A 507 27.79 15.55 -25.18
C PRO A 507 28.08 14.14 -25.69
N TYR A 508 27.67 13.13 -24.90
CA TYR A 508 27.78 11.73 -25.30
C TYR A 508 26.40 11.12 -25.58
N PHE A 509 26.31 10.32 -26.62
CA PHE A 509 25.16 9.46 -26.91
C PHE A 509 25.66 8.11 -27.44
N GLU A 510 24.86 7.07 -27.22
CA GLU A 510 25.22 5.70 -27.65
C GLU A 510 25.39 5.61 -29.15
N GLY A 511 26.47 4.94 -29.61
CA GLY A 511 26.81 4.84 -31.02
C GLY A 511 27.51 6.04 -31.63
N MET A 512 27.88 7.03 -30.82
CA MET A 512 28.63 8.20 -31.25
C MET A 512 29.99 7.81 -31.82
N PRO A 513 30.43 8.38 -32.99
CA PRO A 513 31.73 8.05 -33.61
C PRO A 513 32.90 8.50 -32.72
N GLU A 514 34.03 7.84 -32.89
CA GLU A 514 35.29 8.22 -32.25
C GLU A 514 35.70 9.63 -32.67
N PRO A 515 36.16 10.49 -31.73
CA PRO A 515 36.57 11.84 -32.05
C PRO A 515 37.90 11.83 -32.81
N THR A 516 38.03 12.64 -33.84
CA THR A 516 39.26 12.77 -34.66
C THR A 516 39.83 14.16 -34.65
N LEU A 517 38.97 15.19 -34.65
CA LEU A 517 39.36 16.59 -34.75
C LEU A 517 38.35 17.51 -34.06
N PHE A 518 38.82 18.46 -33.27
CA PHE A 518 38.02 19.57 -32.76
C PHE A 518 38.58 20.86 -33.28
N LYS A 519 37.66 21.83 -33.58
CA LYS A 519 37.98 23.18 -33.97
C LYS A 519 37.44 24.18 -33.00
N PHE A 520 38.28 24.97 -32.36
CA PHE A 520 37.91 26.05 -31.44
C PHE A 520 38.51 27.38 -31.99
N GLY A 521 37.69 28.16 -32.67
CA GLY A 521 38.16 29.31 -33.41
C GLY A 521 39.17 28.92 -34.47
N ASN A 522 40.38 29.52 -34.42
CA ASN A 522 41.46 29.22 -35.37
C ASN A 522 42.36 28.07 -34.96
N GLN A 523 42.06 27.40 -33.85
CA GLN A 523 42.87 26.29 -33.34
C GLN A 523 42.22 24.94 -33.64
N GLU A 524 42.99 24.05 -34.27
CA GLU A 524 42.61 22.66 -34.54
C GLU A 524 43.32 21.75 -33.54
N ILE A 525 42.57 20.85 -32.89
CA ILE A 525 43.08 19.84 -31.96
C ILE A 525 42.75 18.48 -32.53
N ARG A 526 43.82 17.75 -32.98
CA ARG A 526 43.69 16.39 -33.48
C ARG A 526 43.66 15.43 -32.29
N ILE A 527 42.74 14.49 -32.33
CA ILE A 527 42.57 13.45 -31.33
C ILE A 527 43.05 12.12 -31.87
N THR A 528 43.96 11.51 -31.14
CA THR A 528 44.47 10.17 -31.41
C THR A 528 44.29 9.35 -30.14
N PRO A 529 43.17 8.61 -30.01
CA PRO A 529 42.88 7.84 -28.80
C PRO A 529 43.99 6.81 -28.52
N ARG A 530 44.54 6.84 -27.31
CA ARG A 530 45.54 5.89 -26.79
C ARG A 530 44.96 4.98 -25.71
N GLY A 531 43.84 5.38 -25.12
CA GLY A 531 43.09 4.63 -24.15
C GLY A 531 41.68 5.20 -24.04
N LYS A 532 40.72 4.32 -23.84
CA LYS A 532 39.33 4.64 -23.69
C LYS A 532 38.74 3.87 -22.50
N GLU A 533 38.03 4.57 -21.65
CA GLU A 533 37.33 3.96 -20.54
C GLU A 533 35.86 4.43 -20.55
N GLU A 534 34.92 3.48 -20.48
CA GLU A 534 33.50 3.76 -20.45
C GLU A 534 32.97 3.42 -19.04
N VAL A 535 32.37 4.39 -18.38
CA VAL A 535 31.83 4.24 -17.04
C VAL A 535 30.32 4.38 -17.09
N ASN A 536 29.59 3.31 -16.73
CA ASN A 536 28.16 3.40 -16.46
C ASN A 536 27.98 4.05 -15.11
N LEU A 537 27.29 5.19 -15.07
CA LEU A 537 27.10 5.98 -13.86
C LEU A 537 26.01 5.37 -12.98
N GLU A 538 26.22 5.28 -11.68
CA GLU A 538 25.23 4.74 -10.73
C GLU A 538 23.91 5.52 -10.75
N TRP A 539 23.96 6.81 -11.07
CA TRP A 539 22.80 7.70 -11.18
C TRP A 539 22.21 7.78 -12.61
N GLY A 540 22.59 6.85 -13.46
CA GLY A 540 22.15 6.75 -14.87
C GLY A 540 22.98 7.57 -15.83
N GLY A 541 23.05 7.09 -17.09
CA GLY A 541 23.88 7.66 -18.14
C GLY A 541 25.33 7.14 -18.12
N LYS A 542 26.16 7.73 -18.95
CA LYS A 542 27.56 7.30 -19.14
C LYS A 542 28.54 8.46 -19.06
N LEU A 543 29.76 8.13 -18.66
CA LEU A 543 30.97 8.93 -18.86
C LEU A 543 31.90 8.13 -19.79
N VAL A 544 32.34 8.74 -20.88
CA VAL A 544 33.38 8.20 -21.76
C VAL A 544 34.63 9.02 -21.57
N PHE A 545 35.70 8.40 -21.10
CA PHE A 545 36.98 9.05 -20.84
C PHE A 545 38.01 8.56 -21.83
N ILE A 546 38.61 9.49 -22.58
CA ILE A 546 39.60 9.20 -23.61
C ILE A 546 40.92 9.87 -23.26
N ASN A 547 42.00 9.08 -23.28
CA ASN A 547 43.37 9.55 -23.23
C ASN A 547 43.89 9.76 -24.67
N SER A 548 44.20 11.00 -25.02
CA SER A 548 44.79 11.36 -26.32
C SER A 548 46.09 12.17 -26.13
N VAL A 549 46.74 12.05 -24.98
CA VAL A 549 47.99 12.77 -24.69
C VAL A 549 49.14 12.18 -25.55
N VAL A 550 49.88 13.07 -26.22
CA VAL A 550 51.03 12.72 -27.06
C VAL A 550 52.34 13.29 -26.46
N GLY A 551 53.47 12.71 -26.79
CA GLY A 551 54.79 13.21 -26.40
C GLY A 551 55.14 13.07 -24.92
N GLY A 552 54.37 12.30 -24.14
CA GLY A 552 54.67 12.09 -22.72
C GLY A 552 54.42 13.32 -21.83
N ALA A 553 53.57 14.26 -22.27
CA ALA A 553 53.22 15.45 -21.49
C ALA A 553 52.62 15.15 -20.13
N ILE A 554 51.83 14.05 -20.06
CA ILE A 554 51.35 13.46 -18.78
C ILE A 554 51.67 11.94 -18.83
N ASP A 555 52.26 11.43 -17.76
CA ASP A 555 52.50 9.99 -17.61
C ASP A 555 51.14 9.27 -17.51
N THR A 556 50.98 8.17 -18.23
CA THR A 556 49.76 7.36 -18.29
C THR A 556 49.27 6.89 -16.90
N ARG A 557 50.19 6.72 -15.94
CA ARG A 557 49.87 6.35 -14.55
C ARG A 557 48.95 7.36 -13.83
N PHE A 558 48.89 8.63 -14.31
CA PHE A 558 48.07 9.66 -13.74
C PHE A 558 46.66 9.74 -14.36
N MET A 559 46.36 9.01 -15.44
CA MET A 559 45.03 9.01 -16.06
C MET A 559 43.91 8.55 -15.14
N PRO A 560 44.12 7.50 -14.31
CA PRO A 560 43.10 7.11 -13.33
C PRO A 560 42.81 8.22 -12.29
N ALA A 561 43.82 8.99 -11.90
CA ALA A 561 43.68 10.12 -10.96
C ALA A 561 42.84 11.26 -11.61
N ILE A 562 43.11 11.56 -12.87
CA ILE A 562 42.34 12.56 -13.65
C ILE A 562 40.87 12.10 -13.77
N LEU A 563 40.64 10.84 -14.15
CA LEU A 563 39.29 10.26 -14.22
C LEU A 563 38.57 10.35 -12.86
N LYS A 564 39.24 10.03 -11.78
CA LYS A 564 38.68 10.16 -10.42
C LYS A 564 38.30 11.60 -10.10
N GLY A 565 39.11 12.58 -10.53
CA GLY A 565 38.78 13.99 -10.40
C GLY A 565 37.54 14.40 -11.18
N VAL A 566 37.42 13.95 -12.43
CA VAL A 566 36.25 14.16 -13.27
C VAL A 566 35.01 13.53 -12.64
N MET A 567 35.08 12.28 -12.22
CA MET A 567 33.99 11.58 -11.56
C MET A 567 33.51 12.31 -10.31
N SER A 568 34.43 12.75 -9.45
CA SER A 568 34.08 13.48 -8.24
C SER A 568 33.33 14.79 -8.54
N ARG A 569 33.64 15.44 -9.68
CA ARG A 569 32.95 16.66 -10.08
C ARG A 569 31.61 16.38 -10.77
N MET A 570 31.47 15.20 -11.39
CA MET A 570 30.17 14.77 -11.94
C MET A 570 29.19 14.39 -10.81
N GLU A 571 29.65 13.91 -9.67
CA GLU A 571 28.81 13.68 -8.48
C GLU A 571 28.32 14.99 -7.86
N GLN A 572 29.02 16.08 -8.10
CA GLN A 572 28.66 17.44 -7.67
C GLN A 572 28.70 18.34 -8.90
N GLY A 573 27.69 18.25 -9.76
CA GLY A 573 27.63 18.92 -11.04
C GLY A 573 28.02 20.40 -10.98
N PRO A 574 28.72 20.89 -12.00
CA PRO A 574 29.26 22.26 -11.99
C PRO A 574 28.21 23.37 -12.00
N LEU A 575 26.96 23.10 -12.36
CA LEU A 575 25.92 24.11 -12.54
C LEU A 575 25.09 24.32 -11.26
N THR A 576 24.55 23.27 -10.69
CA THR A 576 23.65 23.29 -9.52
C THR A 576 24.02 22.25 -8.46
N GLY A 577 25.15 21.57 -8.60
CA GLY A 577 25.53 20.46 -7.71
C GLY A 577 24.78 19.17 -7.96
N SER A 578 23.90 19.11 -8.96
CA SER A 578 23.18 17.88 -9.36
C SER A 578 24.10 16.96 -10.13
N TYR A 579 23.85 15.64 -10.08
CA TYR A 579 24.67 14.67 -10.80
C TYR A 579 24.75 14.95 -12.30
N ALA A 580 25.98 15.03 -12.87
CA ALA A 580 26.18 15.19 -14.29
C ALA A 580 26.20 13.83 -15.02
N ARG A 581 25.71 13.79 -16.27
CA ARG A 581 25.63 12.56 -17.06
C ARG A 581 25.84 12.80 -18.56
N ASP A 582 26.12 11.73 -19.26
CA ASP A 582 26.21 11.68 -20.73
C ASP A 582 27.24 12.67 -21.29
N VAL A 583 28.46 12.54 -20.80
CA VAL A 583 29.60 13.38 -21.17
C VAL A 583 30.75 12.51 -21.67
N ARG A 584 31.39 12.93 -22.76
CA ARG A 584 32.67 12.41 -23.21
C ARG A 584 33.75 13.42 -22.86
N VAL A 585 34.79 12.94 -22.17
CA VAL A 585 35.94 13.75 -21.72
C VAL A 585 37.19 13.22 -22.45
N ILE A 586 37.91 14.13 -23.13
CA ILE A 586 39.13 13.83 -23.85
C ILE A 586 40.25 14.63 -23.26
N VAL A 587 41.23 13.97 -22.65
CA VAL A 587 42.47 14.57 -22.17
C VAL A 587 43.47 14.53 -23.35
N TYR A 588 43.84 15.72 -23.86
CA TYR A 588 44.67 15.80 -25.07
C TYR A 588 46.07 16.38 -24.83
N ASP A 589 46.28 17.13 -23.73
CA ASP A 589 47.56 17.72 -23.38
C ASP A 589 47.68 17.99 -21.88
N GLY A 590 48.83 18.46 -21.41
CA GLY A 590 49.07 18.86 -20.05
C GLY A 590 50.53 19.05 -19.75
N LYS A 591 50.87 19.17 -18.45
CA LYS A 591 52.26 19.22 -17.99
C LYS A 591 52.40 18.49 -16.66
N MET A 592 53.57 17.85 -16.51
CA MET A 592 54.01 17.27 -15.24
C MET A 592 55.37 17.81 -14.82
N HIS A 593 55.64 17.76 -13.52
CA HIS A 593 56.92 18.13 -12.94
C HIS A 593 57.61 16.84 -12.42
N PRO A 594 58.90 16.61 -12.70
CA PRO A 594 59.57 15.36 -12.34
C PRO A 594 59.51 14.98 -10.88
N VAL A 595 59.41 15.98 -9.97
CA VAL A 595 59.46 15.77 -8.53
C VAL A 595 58.13 16.05 -7.86
N ASP A 596 57.38 17.11 -8.28
CA ASP A 596 56.21 17.62 -7.61
C ASP A 596 54.89 17.06 -8.14
N SER A 597 54.91 16.26 -9.20
CA SER A 597 53.69 15.66 -9.75
C SER A 597 53.32 14.39 -9.01
N ASN A 598 52.07 14.32 -8.57
CA ASN A 598 51.47 13.20 -7.87
C ASN A 598 49.97 13.03 -8.26
N GLU A 599 49.38 11.93 -7.82
CA GLU A 599 47.96 11.59 -8.13
C GLU A 599 46.99 12.66 -7.66
N VAL A 600 47.19 13.25 -6.46
CA VAL A 600 46.33 14.29 -5.90
C VAL A 600 46.36 15.54 -6.76
N SER A 601 47.55 15.94 -7.27
CA SER A 601 47.70 17.11 -8.14
C SER A 601 46.92 16.93 -9.46
N PHE A 602 46.99 15.76 -10.08
CA PHE A 602 46.29 15.46 -11.31
C PHE A 602 44.78 15.21 -11.10
N MET A 603 44.38 14.66 -9.98
CA MET A 603 42.98 14.57 -9.58
C MET A 603 42.34 15.98 -9.47
N LEU A 604 42.99 16.88 -8.79
CA LEU A 604 42.50 18.27 -8.64
C LEU A 604 42.55 19.05 -9.96
N ALA A 605 43.62 18.85 -10.75
CA ALA A 605 43.72 19.50 -12.07
C ALA A 605 42.60 19.00 -13.01
N GLY A 606 42.35 17.71 -13.07
CA GLY A 606 41.28 17.10 -13.86
C GLY A 606 39.89 17.56 -13.41
N ARG A 607 39.64 17.58 -12.10
CA ARG A 607 38.39 18.09 -11.52
C ARG A 607 38.08 19.53 -11.91
N ASN A 608 39.08 20.41 -11.81
CA ASN A 608 38.87 21.83 -12.05
C ASN A 608 38.83 22.14 -13.55
N ALA A 609 39.64 21.48 -14.39
CA ALA A 609 39.58 21.60 -15.83
C ALA A 609 38.22 21.13 -16.36
N PHE A 610 37.71 20.02 -15.87
CA PHE A 610 36.35 19.52 -16.20
C PHE A 610 35.28 20.55 -15.81
N SER A 611 35.34 21.08 -14.60
CA SER A 611 34.37 22.11 -14.13
C SER A 611 34.33 23.33 -15.05
N ALA A 612 35.50 23.85 -15.45
CA ALA A 612 35.60 24.99 -16.34
C ALA A 612 35.08 24.68 -17.75
N ALA A 613 35.46 23.56 -18.33
CA ALA A 613 34.97 23.13 -19.65
C ALA A 613 33.46 22.88 -19.67
N PHE A 614 32.94 22.24 -18.64
CA PHE A 614 31.51 21.95 -18.50
C PHE A 614 30.65 23.22 -18.53
N ARG A 615 31.08 24.25 -17.81
CA ARG A 615 30.38 25.56 -17.78
C ARG A 615 30.32 26.26 -19.14
N GLU A 616 31.33 26.07 -19.98
CA GLU A 616 31.41 26.64 -21.34
C GLU A 616 30.70 25.77 -22.39
N ALA A 617 30.38 24.52 -22.05
CA ALA A 617 29.78 23.55 -22.95
C ALA A 617 28.26 23.65 -23.14
N GLY A 618 27.66 24.81 -22.80
CA GLY A 618 26.22 24.99 -22.86
C GLY A 618 25.45 24.07 -21.90
N PRO A 619 25.75 24.13 -20.60
CA PRO A 619 25.16 23.20 -19.63
C PRO A 619 23.65 23.35 -19.53
N LYS A 620 22.98 22.25 -19.32
CA LYS A 620 21.53 22.11 -19.18
C LYS A 620 21.17 21.28 -17.98
N ILE A 621 20.02 21.59 -17.38
CA ILE A 621 19.43 20.79 -16.31
C ILE A 621 18.39 19.84 -16.93
N LEU A 622 18.42 18.61 -16.47
CA LEU A 622 17.43 17.58 -16.79
C LEU A 622 16.55 17.31 -15.57
N GLU A 623 15.26 17.10 -15.81
CA GLU A 623 14.30 16.70 -14.80
C GLU A 623 13.80 15.27 -15.05
N PRO A 624 13.47 14.50 -13.98
CA PRO A 624 12.92 13.17 -14.14
C PRO A 624 11.47 13.23 -14.60
N ILE A 625 11.17 12.52 -15.68
CA ILE A 625 9.84 12.33 -16.24
C ILE A 625 9.34 10.96 -15.84
N TYR A 626 8.08 10.89 -15.43
CA TYR A 626 7.40 9.68 -15.03
C TYR A 626 6.28 9.31 -16.01
N ASP A 627 6.18 8.03 -16.32
CA ASP A 627 4.99 7.46 -16.93
C ASP A 627 3.93 7.32 -15.83
N VAL A 628 2.84 8.05 -16.01
CA VAL A 628 1.70 8.08 -15.07
C VAL A 628 0.51 7.43 -15.72
N GLU A 629 -0.03 6.39 -15.10
CA GLU A 629 -1.28 5.76 -15.52
C GLU A 629 -2.36 6.10 -14.50
N VAL A 630 -3.46 6.71 -14.95
CA VAL A 630 -4.58 7.11 -14.11
C VAL A 630 -5.81 6.31 -14.48
N PHE A 631 -6.41 5.64 -13.51
CA PHE A 631 -7.69 4.96 -13.63
C PHE A 631 -8.77 5.87 -13.07
N VAL A 632 -9.67 6.33 -13.91
CA VAL A 632 -10.68 7.34 -13.60
C VAL A 632 -12.03 6.96 -14.17
N PRO A 633 -13.16 7.22 -13.44
CA PRO A 633 -14.49 7.07 -14.02
C PRO A 633 -14.66 7.91 -15.28
N SER A 634 -15.34 7.37 -16.29
CA SER A 634 -15.47 8.03 -17.60
C SER A 634 -16.04 9.46 -17.51
N GLU A 635 -16.98 9.71 -16.58
CA GLU A 635 -17.55 11.05 -16.37
C GLU A 635 -16.55 12.08 -15.80
N LYS A 636 -15.44 11.64 -15.20
CA LYS A 636 -14.40 12.49 -14.62
C LYS A 636 -13.12 12.58 -15.45
N MET A 637 -13.08 11.88 -16.58
CA MET A 637 -11.90 11.83 -17.46
C MET A 637 -11.44 13.22 -17.92
N GLY A 638 -12.39 14.07 -18.33
CA GLY A 638 -12.08 15.41 -18.84
C GLY A 638 -11.38 16.30 -17.81
N ASP A 639 -11.88 16.28 -16.57
CA ASP A 639 -11.31 17.05 -15.46
C ASP A 639 -9.87 16.59 -15.16
N VAL A 640 -9.65 15.29 -15.10
CA VAL A 640 -8.34 14.68 -14.82
C VAL A 640 -7.35 14.93 -15.96
N MET A 641 -7.80 14.84 -17.21
CA MET A 641 -6.96 15.11 -18.39
C MET A 641 -6.51 16.58 -18.39
N SER A 642 -7.41 17.51 -18.08
CA SER A 642 -7.10 18.94 -17.98
C SER A 642 -6.10 19.24 -16.86
N ASP A 643 -6.24 18.59 -15.70
CA ASP A 643 -5.29 18.73 -14.59
C ASP A 643 -3.90 18.20 -14.96
N LEU A 644 -3.81 17.03 -15.60
CA LEU A 644 -2.53 16.48 -16.06
C LEU A 644 -1.84 17.40 -17.09
N GLN A 645 -2.59 17.97 -18.02
CA GLN A 645 -2.05 18.94 -18.98
C GLN A 645 -1.56 20.22 -18.28
N GLY A 646 -2.30 20.71 -17.28
CA GLY A 646 -1.89 21.83 -16.43
C GLY A 646 -0.58 21.56 -15.67
N ARG A 647 -0.24 20.30 -15.41
CA ARG A 647 1.01 19.83 -14.79
C ARG A 647 2.13 19.54 -15.79
N ARG A 648 2.12 20.17 -16.93
CA ARG A 648 3.06 19.91 -18.04
C ARG A 648 3.03 18.44 -18.50
N GLY A 649 1.94 17.74 -18.23
CA GLY A 649 1.75 16.35 -18.62
C GLY A 649 1.42 16.20 -20.10
N MET A 650 2.08 15.27 -20.77
CA MET A 650 1.80 14.89 -22.16
C MET A 650 0.98 13.59 -22.16
N ILE A 651 -0.27 13.67 -22.60
CA ILE A 651 -1.13 12.48 -22.74
C ILE A 651 -0.59 11.64 -23.92
N VAL A 652 -0.30 10.38 -23.65
CA VAL A 652 0.27 9.44 -24.65
C VAL A 652 -0.67 8.32 -25.04
N GLY A 653 -1.70 8.05 -24.25
CA GLY A 653 -2.66 7.02 -24.54
C GLY A 653 -3.90 7.08 -23.66
N MET A 654 -4.96 6.41 -24.13
CA MET A 654 -6.21 6.24 -23.41
C MET A 654 -6.85 4.92 -23.80
N THR A 655 -7.35 4.17 -22.82
CA THR A 655 -8.12 2.94 -23.02
C THR A 655 -9.32 2.92 -22.09
N SER A 656 -10.46 2.40 -22.56
CA SER A 656 -11.69 2.29 -21.79
C SER A 656 -11.94 0.84 -21.36
N GLU A 657 -12.29 0.63 -20.10
CA GLU A 657 -12.62 -0.68 -19.56
C GLU A 657 -13.68 -0.55 -18.46
N ASN A 658 -14.85 -1.20 -18.65
CA ASN A 658 -15.91 -1.33 -17.64
C ASN A 658 -16.37 0.01 -17.00
N GLY A 659 -16.52 1.08 -17.79
CA GLY A 659 -16.94 2.39 -17.28
C GLY A 659 -15.83 3.23 -16.63
N TYR A 660 -14.60 2.73 -16.68
CA TYR A 660 -13.40 3.44 -16.29
C TYR A 660 -12.50 3.71 -17.50
N GLU A 661 -11.83 4.85 -17.47
CA GLU A 661 -10.80 5.21 -18.43
C GLU A 661 -9.43 5.03 -17.79
N LYS A 662 -8.52 4.42 -18.54
CA LYS A 662 -7.10 4.38 -18.21
C LYS A 662 -6.38 5.43 -19.05
N LEU A 663 -6.00 6.54 -18.41
CA LEU A 663 -5.19 7.59 -19.03
C LEU A 663 -3.71 7.29 -18.80
N GLN A 664 -2.92 7.46 -19.87
CA GLN A 664 -1.46 7.34 -19.81
C GLN A 664 -0.84 8.69 -20.17
N ALA A 665 0.03 9.20 -19.32
CA ALA A 665 0.69 10.48 -19.50
C ALA A 665 2.16 10.41 -19.08
N LYS A 666 2.98 11.29 -19.68
CA LYS A 666 4.34 11.60 -19.21
C LYS A 666 4.31 12.90 -18.45
N VAL A 667 4.72 12.89 -17.19
CA VAL A 667 4.62 14.05 -16.30
C VAL A 667 5.94 14.25 -15.55
N PRO A 668 6.45 15.48 -15.43
CA PRO A 668 7.62 15.76 -14.59
C PRO A 668 7.33 15.48 -13.11
N LEU A 669 8.28 14.90 -12.40
CA LEU A 669 8.13 14.59 -10.97
C LEU A 669 7.82 15.84 -10.13
N SER A 670 8.40 16.97 -10.49
CA SER A 670 8.18 18.25 -9.79
C SER A 670 6.71 18.69 -9.75
N GLU A 671 5.90 18.25 -10.71
CA GLU A 671 4.47 18.58 -10.81
C GLU A 671 3.56 17.58 -10.06
N MET A 672 4.14 16.49 -9.52
CA MET A 672 3.38 15.40 -8.91
C MET A 672 3.24 15.48 -7.39
N SER A 673 3.86 16.45 -6.71
CA SER A 673 3.93 16.51 -5.24
C SER A 673 2.58 16.52 -4.53
N SER A 674 1.54 17.13 -5.12
CA SER A 674 0.18 17.19 -4.57
C SER A 674 -0.86 16.45 -5.42
N TYR A 675 -0.42 15.67 -6.40
CA TYR A 675 -1.33 15.06 -7.38
C TYR A 675 -2.33 14.09 -6.75
N ALA A 676 -1.91 13.27 -5.79
CA ALA A 676 -2.80 12.35 -5.08
C ALA A 676 -4.00 13.06 -4.43
N THR A 677 -3.76 14.18 -3.77
CA THR A 677 -4.80 14.98 -3.12
C THR A 677 -5.71 15.65 -4.15
N THR A 678 -5.13 16.21 -5.21
CA THR A 678 -5.90 16.84 -6.29
C THR A 678 -6.78 15.82 -7.03
N LEU A 679 -6.22 14.67 -7.39
CA LEU A 679 -6.95 13.58 -8.05
C LEU A 679 -8.13 13.09 -7.21
N SER A 680 -7.90 12.89 -5.91
CA SER A 680 -8.95 12.51 -4.96
C SER A 680 -10.06 13.56 -4.89
N SER A 681 -9.71 14.83 -4.85
CA SER A 681 -10.69 15.93 -4.84
C SER A 681 -11.51 15.99 -6.12
N LEU A 682 -10.86 15.90 -7.30
CA LEU A 682 -11.53 15.95 -8.61
C LEU A 682 -12.51 14.79 -8.83
N THR A 683 -12.20 13.63 -8.30
CA THR A 683 -12.93 12.39 -8.57
C THR A 683 -13.73 11.87 -7.38
N GLY A 684 -13.73 12.60 -6.25
CA GLY A 684 -14.32 12.14 -5.00
C GLY A 684 -13.69 10.85 -4.48
N GLY A 685 -12.37 10.65 -4.73
CA GLY A 685 -11.63 9.45 -4.31
C GLY A 685 -11.81 8.22 -5.21
N ARG A 686 -12.60 8.31 -6.29
CA ARG A 686 -12.90 7.18 -7.19
C ARG A 686 -11.78 6.85 -8.19
N ALA A 687 -10.79 7.72 -8.32
CA ALA A 687 -9.65 7.47 -9.19
C ALA A 687 -8.44 6.97 -8.41
N SER A 688 -7.59 6.24 -9.12
CA SER A 688 -6.28 5.81 -8.61
C SER A 688 -5.23 6.06 -9.69
N PHE A 689 -3.96 6.15 -9.28
CA PHE A 689 -2.88 6.26 -10.23
C PHE A 689 -1.67 5.44 -9.80
N ILE A 690 -0.85 5.10 -10.77
CA ILE A 690 0.49 4.55 -10.58
C ILE A 690 1.46 5.39 -11.39
N MET A 691 2.69 5.50 -10.93
CA MET A 691 3.73 6.19 -11.67
C MET A 691 5.04 5.42 -11.64
N LYS A 692 5.77 5.48 -12.74
CA LYS A 692 7.06 4.81 -12.91
C LYS A 692 8.02 5.76 -13.59
N PHE A 693 9.27 5.80 -13.13
CA PHE A 693 10.31 6.56 -13.80
C PHE A 693 10.44 6.13 -15.28
N ALA A 694 10.43 7.10 -16.18
CA ALA A 694 10.56 6.88 -17.62
C ALA A 694 11.92 7.35 -18.15
N SER A 695 12.24 8.63 -18.01
CA SER A 695 13.42 9.25 -18.60
C SER A 695 13.81 10.55 -17.90
N TYR A 696 14.94 11.09 -18.28
CA TYR A 696 15.33 12.48 -17.99
C TYR A 696 15.15 13.33 -19.23
N GLU A 697 14.52 14.50 -19.10
CA GLU A 697 14.31 15.46 -20.18
C GLU A 697 14.74 16.86 -19.76
N LEU A 698 15.01 17.73 -20.72
CA LEU A 698 15.44 19.10 -20.47
C LEU A 698 14.34 19.89 -19.74
N VAL A 699 14.71 20.61 -18.71
CA VAL A 699 13.79 21.55 -18.06
C VAL A 699 13.54 22.77 -18.97
N PRO A 700 12.36 23.43 -18.88
CA PRO A 700 12.13 24.73 -19.53
C PRO A 700 13.16 25.77 -19.12
N GLY A 701 13.49 26.70 -20.03
CA GLY A 701 14.58 27.64 -19.81
C GLY A 701 14.39 28.59 -18.62
N ASP A 702 13.16 29.00 -18.36
CA ASP A 702 12.77 29.81 -17.20
C ASP A 702 12.97 29.04 -15.87
N LEU A 703 12.58 27.78 -15.85
CA LEU A 703 12.80 26.91 -14.70
C LEU A 703 14.30 26.67 -14.45
N GLN A 704 15.09 26.49 -15.53
CA GLN A 704 16.55 26.34 -15.40
C GLN A 704 17.19 27.56 -14.74
N GLN A 705 16.80 28.78 -15.16
CA GLN A 705 17.31 30.02 -14.58
C GLN A 705 16.96 30.12 -13.08
N LYS A 706 15.74 29.77 -12.72
CA LYS A 706 15.29 29.75 -11.33
C LYS A 706 16.14 28.79 -10.49
N LEU A 707 16.34 27.55 -10.93
CA LEU A 707 17.13 26.55 -10.23
C LEU A 707 18.60 26.96 -10.04
N ILE A 708 19.19 27.61 -11.04
CA ILE A 708 20.55 28.14 -10.93
C ILE A 708 20.61 29.27 -9.90
N ALA A 709 19.64 30.20 -9.92
CA ALA A 709 19.59 31.30 -8.98
C ALA A 709 19.43 30.83 -7.52
N GLU A 710 18.57 29.84 -7.29
CA GLU A 710 18.36 29.23 -5.97
C GLU A 710 19.65 28.58 -5.44
N HIS A 711 20.40 27.87 -6.30
CA HIS A 711 21.66 27.25 -5.90
C HIS A 711 22.72 28.32 -5.53
N THR A 712 22.83 29.39 -6.30
CA THR A 712 23.80 30.46 -6.04
C THR A 712 23.54 31.14 -4.68
N GLN A 713 22.29 31.32 -4.29
CA GLN A 713 21.93 31.86 -2.97
C GLN A 713 22.31 30.93 -1.82
N HIS A 714 22.21 29.62 -2.00
CA HIS A 714 22.59 28.64 -0.97
C HIS A 714 24.12 28.46 -0.83
N ASP A 715 24.89 28.77 -1.86
CA ASP A 715 26.36 28.75 -1.78
C ASP A 715 26.95 30.02 -1.11
N GLU A 716 26.16 31.09 -0.99
CA GLU A 716 26.52 32.35 -0.33
C GLU A 716 26.12 32.41 1.15
N GLU A 717 25.22 31.54 1.63
CA GLU A 717 24.88 31.33 3.04
C GLU A 717 25.74 30.21 3.67
#